data_f45a1a6850e37a4f2e4d17f693c1bf6f
#
_entry.id   f45a1a6850e37a4f2e4d17f693c1bf6f
#
_cell.length_a   1.000
_cell.length_b   1.000
_cell.length_c   1.000
_cell.angle_alpha   90.00
_cell.angle_beta   90.00
_cell.angle_gamma   90.00
#
_symmetry.space_group_name_H-M   'P 1'
#
loop_
_entity.id
_entity.type
_entity.pdbx_description
1 polymer ?
#
loop_
_entity_poly.entity_id
_entity_poly.type
_entity_poly.pdbx_seq_one_letter_code
_entity_poly.pdbx_strand_id
1 'polypeptide(L)'
;MESKKTVYDLEADRRYLEVLARQFPTIADASTEIINLQAIMNLPKGTEHFLADIHGENEAFQHVLKNASGNVLRKVNDLFADTLSEVEIRNLCTLIYYPEQKLRLVKREKANLDNWYRVTIHRLVVICRDVSSKYTRSKVRKTLPTDFSYIIQELLHEHADAKNKIDYVGSIISTIIEIGRADQFIIAISNVIQRLVIDQLHILGDVYDRGPGAHTVLDILASYHDWDITWGNHDVLWMGACAGNDVCICNVVRIALRYDNMLTLEDGYGINLVNLATFAMDVYGDDPCQEFLPKVSKDVAIDDKSRLLIARMHKAISVIQFKLEAALVDKHPLWKMGSRKLLEAIDFKAGTCRVDGKAYKMLSCHFPTIDPAHPNKLTPEEEMLISKLHHSFVVSEKLRSHINLILRRGCMFKKVNGNLLCHASIPLNADGSFKAVEILPGKSYKGRELLYHLGMMIRSAFQQDCDPKLRQEAIDYFCYLWCGPDSPLFDKAKMATFERYFLAEKETHKENKGFYYALRDDEATADRILDEFEVEGKNRHIINGHVPVHVSKGESPIKAGGKLMVIDGGFAQAYHKETGIAGYTLVYHSRGFQLVQHEPFTSTDDAIKRGTDIRSTTQIVEMNYRSLRVADTDKGKELRRQIEDLQELLHAYRHGFLTEGNKRNPPKL
;
A
#
# COMPACT_ATOMS: atom_id res chain seq x y z
N MET A 1 -17.93 -19.45 34.04
CA MET A 1 -19.07 -19.04 34.88
C MET A 1 -19.25 -17.54 34.69
N GLU A 2 -20.15 -17.18 33.78
CA GLU A 2 -20.49 -15.77 33.51
C GLU A 2 -21.20 -15.18 34.72
N SER A 3 -20.70 -14.10 35.27
CA SER A 3 -21.38 -13.28 36.26
C SER A 3 -22.62 -12.70 35.56
N LYS A 4 -23.82 -13.21 35.93
CA LYS A 4 -25.09 -12.64 35.45
C LYS A 4 -25.15 -11.21 35.93
N LYS A 5 -25.09 -10.22 35.01
CA LYS A 5 -25.29 -8.81 35.32
C LYS A 5 -26.59 -8.64 36.10
N THR A 6 -26.56 -7.82 37.13
CA THR A 6 -27.75 -7.51 37.95
C THR A 6 -28.60 -6.46 37.22
N VAL A 7 -29.84 -6.22 37.72
CA VAL A 7 -30.71 -5.14 37.19
C VAL A 7 -30.04 -3.78 37.24
N TYR A 8 -29.17 -3.54 38.24
CA TYR A 8 -28.41 -2.29 38.36
C TYR A 8 -27.37 -2.14 37.25
N ASP A 9 -26.75 -3.24 36.81
CA ASP A 9 -25.81 -3.22 35.70
C ASP A 9 -26.51 -2.92 34.37
N LEU A 10 -27.73 -3.45 34.17
CA LEU A 10 -28.58 -3.15 33.01
C LEU A 10 -29.07 -1.70 32.97
N GLU A 11 -29.30 -1.08 34.15
CA GLU A 11 -29.69 0.32 34.24
C GLU A 11 -28.58 1.26 33.75
N ALA A 12 -27.33 0.94 34.07
CA ALA A 12 -26.17 1.71 33.60
C ALA A 12 -26.04 1.66 32.07
N ASP A 13 -26.36 0.51 31.42
CA ASP A 13 -26.26 0.31 29.99
C ASP A 13 -27.59 0.58 29.25
N ARG A 14 -28.62 1.05 29.93
CA ARG A 14 -29.99 1.22 29.39
C ARG A 14 -30.05 1.95 28.08
N ARG A 15 -29.38 3.11 27.96
CA ARG A 15 -29.38 3.92 26.73
C ARG A 15 -28.78 3.16 25.54
N TYR A 16 -27.74 2.41 25.79
CA TYR A 16 -27.11 1.56 24.76
C TYR A 16 -28.04 0.42 24.33
N LEU A 17 -28.65 -0.27 25.29
CA LEU A 17 -29.59 -1.35 25.01
C LEU A 17 -30.84 -0.86 24.26
N GLU A 18 -31.35 0.35 24.56
CA GLU A 18 -32.46 0.97 23.84
C GLU A 18 -32.08 1.28 22.37
N VAL A 19 -30.83 1.71 22.11
CA VAL A 19 -30.32 1.92 20.74
C VAL A 19 -30.24 0.58 20.00
N LEU A 20 -29.71 -0.47 20.65
CA LEU A 20 -29.59 -1.79 20.10
C LEU A 20 -30.97 -2.44 19.83
N ALA A 21 -31.95 -2.21 20.73
CA ALA A 21 -33.32 -2.67 20.57
C ALA A 21 -34.03 -2.11 19.33
N ARG A 22 -33.64 -0.93 18.82
CA ARG A 22 -34.19 -0.41 17.56
C ARG A 22 -33.74 -1.22 16.36
N GLN A 23 -32.54 -1.78 16.41
CA GLN A 23 -31.99 -2.62 15.35
C GLN A 23 -32.50 -4.07 15.46
N PHE A 24 -32.67 -4.56 16.69
CA PHE A 24 -33.13 -5.92 17.01
C PHE A 24 -34.34 -5.86 17.93
N PRO A 25 -35.53 -5.49 17.41
CA PRO A 25 -36.67 -5.13 18.22
C PRO A 25 -37.35 -6.29 18.95
N THR A 26 -37.00 -7.55 18.61
CA THR A 26 -37.62 -8.75 19.25
C THR A 26 -36.55 -9.74 19.74
N ILE A 27 -36.92 -10.58 20.67
CA ILE A 27 -36.12 -11.77 21.10
C ILE A 27 -35.73 -12.62 19.87
N ALA A 28 -36.64 -12.78 18.92
CA ALA A 28 -36.38 -13.53 17.70
C ALA A 28 -35.31 -12.91 16.82
N ASP A 29 -35.37 -11.59 16.61
CA ASP A 29 -34.36 -10.85 15.82
C ASP A 29 -32.97 -10.95 16.46
N ALA A 30 -32.86 -10.67 17.76
CA ALA A 30 -31.59 -10.73 18.50
C ALA A 30 -31.03 -12.16 18.55
N SER A 31 -31.88 -13.17 18.79
CA SER A 31 -31.45 -14.57 18.80
C SER A 31 -30.95 -15.03 17.42
N THR A 32 -31.64 -14.66 16.36
CA THR A 32 -31.26 -14.99 14.97
C THR A 32 -29.89 -14.40 14.66
N GLU A 33 -29.65 -13.13 15.05
CA GLU A 33 -28.35 -12.50 14.80
C GLU A 33 -27.23 -13.16 15.63
N ILE A 34 -27.45 -13.51 16.89
CA ILE A 34 -26.46 -14.27 17.69
C ILE A 34 -26.09 -15.58 16.98
N ILE A 35 -27.08 -16.33 16.48
CA ILE A 35 -26.84 -17.58 15.75
C ILE A 35 -26.02 -17.32 14.49
N ASN A 36 -26.35 -16.26 13.74
CA ASN A 36 -25.62 -15.85 12.54
C ASN A 36 -24.17 -15.49 12.86
N LEU A 37 -23.94 -14.62 13.85
CA LEU A 37 -22.59 -14.20 14.25
C LEU A 37 -21.75 -15.39 14.75
N GLN A 38 -22.36 -16.30 15.55
CA GLN A 38 -21.71 -17.50 16.03
C GLN A 38 -21.32 -18.45 14.88
N ALA A 39 -22.17 -18.57 13.87
CA ALA A 39 -21.88 -19.36 12.68
C ALA A 39 -20.71 -18.75 11.87
N ILE A 40 -20.68 -17.42 11.71
CA ILE A 40 -19.60 -16.70 11.03
C ILE A 40 -18.25 -16.95 11.71
N MET A 41 -18.19 -16.95 13.03
CA MET A 41 -16.96 -17.21 13.77
C MET A 41 -16.35 -18.58 13.49
N ASN A 42 -17.15 -19.56 13.05
CA ASN A 42 -16.67 -20.90 12.71
C ASN A 42 -16.15 -21.05 11.27
N LEU A 43 -16.33 -20.04 10.42
CA LEU A 43 -15.76 -20.04 9.08
C LEU A 43 -14.21 -19.96 9.12
N PRO A 44 -13.52 -20.47 8.09
CA PRO A 44 -12.08 -20.28 7.95
C PRO A 44 -11.72 -18.79 7.92
N LYS A 45 -10.55 -18.44 8.47
CA LYS A 45 -9.97 -17.09 8.33
C LYS A 45 -9.84 -16.71 6.84
N GLY A 46 -10.24 -15.50 6.48
CA GLY A 46 -10.03 -14.93 5.15
C GLY A 46 -8.54 -14.84 4.79
N THR A 47 -8.24 -14.69 3.52
CA THR A 47 -6.87 -14.56 3.03
C THR A 47 -6.47 -13.09 2.98
N GLU A 48 -5.42 -12.73 3.70
CA GLU A 48 -4.81 -11.40 3.70
C GLU A 48 -3.55 -11.40 2.86
N HIS A 49 -3.37 -10.37 2.04
CA HIS A 49 -2.16 -10.14 1.27
C HIS A 49 -1.47 -8.88 1.77
N PHE A 50 -0.14 -8.94 1.90
CA PHE A 50 0.71 -7.83 2.30
C PHE A 50 1.69 -7.55 1.17
N LEU A 51 1.73 -6.30 0.72
CA LEU A 51 2.62 -5.79 -0.32
C LEU A 51 3.32 -4.53 0.19
N ALA A 52 4.56 -4.31 -0.21
CA ALA A 52 5.32 -3.12 0.14
C ALA A 52 5.99 -2.54 -1.10
N ASP A 53 6.31 -1.24 -1.04
CA ASP A 53 7.23 -0.58 -1.97
C ASP A 53 6.84 -0.78 -3.45
N ILE A 54 5.56 -0.52 -3.77
CA ILE A 54 4.98 -0.72 -5.12
C ILE A 54 5.61 0.26 -6.12
N HIS A 55 5.93 1.47 -5.67
CA HIS A 55 6.67 2.47 -6.44
C HIS A 55 6.15 2.69 -7.87
N GLY A 56 4.84 2.83 -8.04
CA GLY A 56 4.23 3.15 -9.32
C GLY A 56 4.31 2.07 -10.40
N GLU A 57 4.72 0.85 -10.08
CA GLU A 57 4.77 -0.29 -11.01
C GLU A 57 3.37 -0.88 -11.22
N ASN A 58 2.52 -0.11 -11.89
CA ASN A 58 1.09 -0.36 -12.03
C ASN A 58 0.75 -1.66 -12.77
N GLU A 59 1.48 -2.05 -13.82
CA GLU A 59 1.20 -3.28 -14.57
C GLU A 59 1.50 -4.53 -13.73
N ALA A 60 2.66 -4.57 -13.10
CA ALA A 60 3.04 -5.69 -12.23
C ALA A 60 2.12 -5.79 -11.01
N PHE A 61 1.79 -4.64 -10.38
CA PHE A 61 0.86 -4.58 -9.26
C PHE A 61 -0.54 -5.09 -9.65
N GLN A 62 -1.07 -4.63 -10.78
CA GLN A 62 -2.37 -5.08 -11.26
C GLN A 62 -2.38 -6.58 -11.56
N HIS A 63 -1.31 -7.12 -12.14
CA HIS A 63 -1.19 -8.54 -12.43
C HIS A 63 -1.15 -9.37 -11.13
N VAL A 64 -0.35 -8.95 -10.14
CA VAL A 64 -0.26 -9.61 -8.82
C VAL A 64 -1.61 -9.60 -8.09
N LEU A 65 -2.41 -8.54 -8.21
CA LEU A 65 -3.78 -8.53 -7.67
C LEU A 65 -4.70 -9.50 -8.42
N LYS A 66 -4.65 -9.51 -9.74
CA LYS A 66 -5.53 -10.35 -10.58
C LYS A 66 -5.24 -11.85 -10.46
N ASN A 67 -3.97 -12.22 -10.36
CA ASN A 67 -3.57 -13.62 -10.14
C ASN A 67 -3.57 -14.00 -8.65
N ALA A 68 -3.85 -13.03 -7.76
CA ALA A 68 -3.79 -13.17 -6.31
C ALA A 68 -2.47 -13.81 -5.84
N SER A 69 -1.34 -13.26 -6.36
CA SER A 69 0.01 -13.77 -6.05
C SER A 69 0.16 -15.28 -6.32
N GLY A 70 -0.42 -15.75 -7.42
CA GLY A 70 -0.40 -17.16 -7.84
C GLY A 70 -1.47 -18.05 -7.17
N ASN A 71 -2.29 -17.51 -6.24
CA ASN A 71 -3.32 -18.31 -5.57
C ASN A 71 -4.43 -18.78 -6.53
N VAL A 72 -4.76 -18.00 -7.57
CA VAL A 72 -5.73 -18.42 -8.58
C VAL A 72 -5.20 -19.64 -9.35
N LEU A 73 -3.93 -19.60 -9.82
CA LEU A 73 -3.31 -20.72 -10.50
C LEU A 73 -3.28 -21.98 -9.63
N ARG A 74 -2.92 -21.83 -8.34
CA ARG A 74 -2.93 -22.97 -7.40
C ARG A 74 -4.32 -23.59 -7.30
N LYS A 75 -5.37 -22.79 -7.12
CA LYS A 75 -6.75 -23.27 -7.03
C LYS A 75 -7.23 -23.94 -8.33
N VAL A 76 -6.87 -23.40 -9.48
CA VAL A 76 -7.19 -24.04 -10.78
C VAL A 76 -6.47 -25.36 -10.92
N ASN A 77 -5.21 -25.48 -10.50
CA ASN A 77 -4.48 -26.74 -10.45
C ASN A 77 -5.13 -27.74 -9.49
N ASP A 78 -5.47 -27.33 -8.25
CA ASP A 78 -6.10 -28.21 -7.26
C ASP A 78 -7.42 -28.80 -7.78
N LEU A 79 -8.15 -28.08 -8.63
CA LEU A 79 -9.43 -28.50 -9.17
C LEU A 79 -9.35 -29.31 -10.49
N PHE A 80 -8.31 -29.05 -11.30
CA PHE A 80 -8.32 -29.50 -12.70
C PHE A 80 -6.99 -30.13 -13.18
N ALA A 81 -5.96 -30.28 -12.34
CA ALA A 81 -4.66 -30.84 -12.79
C ALA A 81 -4.79 -32.24 -13.41
N ASP A 82 -5.74 -33.06 -12.94
CA ASP A 82 -5.98 -34.40 -13.45
C ASP A 82 -6.77 -34.44 -14.76
N THR A 83 -7.37 -33.31 -15.17
CA THR A 83 -8.31 -33.26 -16.32
C THR A 83 -7.93 -32.28 -17.41
N LEU A 84 -7.07 -31.31 -17.10
CA LEU A 84 -6.63 -30.27 -18.04
C LEU A 84 -5.12 -30.31 -18.24
N SER A 85 -4.68 -30.05 -19.48
CA SER A 85 -3.29 -29.81 -19.78
C SER A 85 -2.81 -28.48 -19.18
N GLU A 86 -1.50 -28.35 -18.94
CA GLU A 86 -0.91 -27.09 -18.45
C GLU A 86 -1.26 -25.87 -19.33
N VAL A 87 -1.39 -26.07 -20.64
CA VAL A 87 -1.76 -25.00 -21.59
C VAL A 87 -3.21 -24.56 -21.35
N GLU A 88 -4.14 -25.51 -21.12
CA GLU A 88 -5.53 -25.20 -20.81
C GLU A 88 -5.67 -24.49 -19.45
N ILE A 89 -4.91 -24.95 -18.44
CA ILE A 89 -4.85 -24.31 -17.13
C ILE A 89 -4.36 -22.86 -17.26
N ARG A 90 -3.25 -22.61 -17.96
CA ARG A 90 -2.74 -21.26 -18.21
C ARG A 90 -3.76 -20.39 -18.95
N ASN A 91 -4.40 -20.91 -19.99
CA ASN A 91 -5.44 -20.17 -20.71
C ASN A 91 -6.65 -19.82 -19.84
N LEU A 92 -7.07 -20.74 -18.98
CA LEU A 92 -8.19 -20.50 -18.04
C LEU A 92 -7.79 -19.45 -16.99
N CYS A 93 -6.57 -19.50 -16.46
CA CYS A 93 -6.03 -18.49 -15.55
C CYS A 93 -5.96 -17.11 -16.23
N THR A 94 -5.41 -17.05 -17.46
CA THR A 94 -5.35 -15.79 -18.23
C THR A 94 -6.74 -15.22 -18.48
N LEU A 95 -7.74 -16.08 -18.75
CA LEU A 95 -9.13 -15.62 -18.87
C LEU A 95 -9.67 -15.04 -17.58
N ILE A 96 -9.35 -15.64 -16.43
CA ILE A 96 -9.74 -15.10 -15.13
C ILE A 96 -9.05 -13.75 -14.87
N TYR A 97 -7.75 -13.60 -15.21
CA TYR A 97 -7.00 -12.36 -14.98
C TYR A 97 -7.42 -11.21 -15.90
N TYR A 98 -7.64 -11.51 -17.18
CA TYR A 98 -7.89 -10.54 -18.24
C TYR A 98 -9.09 -10.97 -19.12
N PRO A 99 -10.31 -11.07 -18.56
CA PRO A 99 -11.43 -11.69 -19.25
C PRO A 99 -11.78 -10.98 -20.55
N GLU A 100 -11.84 -9.65 -20.56
CA GLU A 100 -12.23 -8.86 -21.74
C GLU A 100 -11.23 -9.00 -22.90
N GLN A 101 -9.93 -8.92 -22.59
CA GLN A 101 -8.88 -9.01 -23.58
C GLN A 101 -8.75 -10.44 -24.12
N LYS A 102 -8.80 -11.44 -23.24
CA LYS A 102 -8.70 -12.85 -23.64
C LYS A 102 -9.90 -13.30 -24.47
N LEU A 103 -11.11 -12.85 -24.13
CA LEU A 103 -12.31 -13.10 -24.94
C LEU A 103 -12.18 -12.56 -26.36
N ARG A 104 -11.60 -11.35 -26.52
CA ARG A 104 -11.35 -10.79 -27.86
C ARG A 104 -10.41 -11.64 -28.69
N LEU A 105 -9.39 -12.26 -28.09
CA LEU A 105 -8.47 -13.17 -28.79
C LEU A 105 -9.18 -14.48 -29.15
N VAL A 106 -9.86 -15.11 -28.20
CA VAL A 106 -10.57 -16.39 -28.42
C VAL A 106 -11.58 -16.27 -29.57
N LYS A 107 -12.31 -15.14 -29.66
CA LYS A 107 -13.27 -14.88 -30.74
C LYS A 107 -12.64 -14.77 -32.12
N ARG A 108 -11.38 -14.36 -32.20
CA ARG A 108 -10.64 -14.30 -33.48
C ARG A 108 -10.12 -15.67 -33.91
N GLU A 109 -9.84 -16.54 -32.94
CA GLU A 109 -9.20 -17.84 -33.18
C GLU A 109 -10.20 -18.98 -33.42
N LYS A 110 -11.39 -18.89 -32.85
CA LYS A 110 -12.39 -19.97 -32.85
C LYS A 110 -13.61 -19.64 -33.71
N ALA A 111 -13.89 -20.54 -34.67
CA ALA A 111 -15.06 -20.43 -35.54
C ALA A 111 -16.39 -20.81 -34.84
N ASN A 112 -16.35 -21.76 -33.88
CA ASN A 112 -17.51 -22.18 -33.09
C ASN A 112 -17.22 -21.94 -31.60
N LEU A 113 -18.01 -21.04 -31.00
CA LEU A 113 -17.84 -20.60 -29.62
C LEU A 113 -18.80 -21.28 -28.63
N ASP A 114 -19.91 -21.86 -29.08
CA ASP A 114 -20.97 -22.35 -28.19
C ASP A 114 -20.47 -23.42 -27.23
N ASN A 115 -19.77 -24.43 -27.77
CA ASN A 115 -19.20 -25.48 -26.94
C ASN A 115 -18.09 -24.95 -26.02
N TRP A 116 -17.28 -24.00 -26.51
CA TRP A 116 -16.24 -23.38 -25.72
C TRP A 116 -16.85 -22.56 -24.55
N TYR A 117 -17.91 -21.78 -24.81
CA TYR A 117 -18.62 -21.05 -23.77
C TYR A 117 -19.19 -21.99 -22.70
N ARG A 118 -19.86 -23.06 -23.12
CA ARG A 118 -20.45 -24.04 -22.21
C ARG A 118 -19.42 -24.63 -21.25
N VAL A 119 -18.32 -25.13 -21.77
CA VAL A 119 -17.24 -25.73 -20.97
C VAL A 119 -16.56 -24.66 -20.09
N THR A 120 -16.30 -23.47 -20.61
CA THR A 120 -15.62 -22.40 -19.90
C THR A 120 -16.47 -21.86 -18.74
N ILE A 121 -17.76 -21.60 -18.97
CA ILE A 121 -18.68 -21.13 -17.91
C ILE A 121 -18.78 -22.18 -16.81
N HIS A 122 -18.91 -23.46 -17.16
CA HIS A 122 -18.94 -24.53 -16.15
C HIS A 122 -17.66 -24.55 -15.30
N ARG A 123 -16.47 -24.46 -15.90
CA ARG A 123 -15.18 -24.41 -15.18
C ARG A 123 -15.09 -23.20 -14.26
N LEU A 124 -15.50 -22.01 -14.73
CA LEU A 124 -15.50 -20.79 -13.91
C LEU A 124 -16.48 -20.88 -12.74
N VAL A 125 -17.65 -21.52 -12.92
CA VAL A 125 -18.60 -21.76 -11.83
C VAL A 125 -17.99 -22.67 -10.75
N VAL A 126 -17.28 -23.74 -11.15
CA VAL A 126 -16.58 -24.64 -10.21
C VAL A 126 -15.53 -23.89 -9.41
N ILE A 127 -14.69 -23.07 -10.06
CA ILE A 127 -13.68 -22.24 -9.40
C ILE A 127 -14.35 -21.23 -8.46
N CYS A 128 -15.38 -20.54 -8.92
CA CYS A 128 -16.11 -19.55 -8.13
C CYS A 128 -16.75 -20.17 -6.88
N ARG A 129 -17.26 -21.39 -6.99
CA ARG A 129 -17.80 -22.18 -5.86
C ARG A 129 -16.70 -22.49 -4.84
N ASP A 130 -15.54 -22.93 -5.29
CA ASP A 130 -14.39 -23.22 -4.39
C ASP A 130 -13.94 -21.96 -3.65
N VAL A 131 -13.68 -20.85 -4.36
CA VAL A 131 -13.22 -19.61 -3.70
C VAL A 131 -14.28 -19.00 -2.78
N SER A 132 -15.57 -19.21 -3.05
CA SER A 132 -16.68 -18.70 -2.22
C SER A 132 -16.96 -19.54 -0.98
N SER A 133 -16.49 -20.78 -0.93
CA SER A 133 -16.81 -21.76 0.14
C SER A 133 -16.41 -21.30 1.55
N LYS A 134 -15.43 -20.44 1.66
CA LYS A 134 -14.92 -19.87 2.94
C LYS A 134 -15.75 -18.68 3.46
N TYR A 135 -16.79 -18.25 2.74
CA TYR A 135 -17.61 -17.09 3.09
C TYR A 135 -19.06 -17.43 3.33
N THR A 136 -19.79 -16.54 4.03
CA THR A 136 -21.25 -16.63 4.13
C THR A 136 -21.90 -16.33 2.79
N ARG A 137 -23.06 -16.92 2.54
CA ARG A 137 -23.88 -16.60 1.35
C ARG A 137 -24.17 -15.10 1.24
N SER A 138 -24.42 -14.43 2.36
CA SER A 138 -24.66 -12.98 2.40
C SER A 138 -23.44 -12.19 1.92
N LYS A 139 -22.21 -12.56 2.35
CA LYS A 139 -20.98 -11.90 1.90
C LYS A 139 -20.77 -12.13 0.40
N VAL A 140 -20.91 -13.37 -0.08
CA VAL A 140 -20.80 -13.67 -1.51
C VAL A 140 -21.81 -12.87 -2.32
N ARG A 141 -23.10 -12.85 -1.92
CA ARG A 141 -24.15 -12.10 -2.61
C ARG A 141 -23.82 -10.61 -2.77
N LYS A 142 -23.22 -9.97 -1.76
CA LYS A 142 -22.80 -8.57 -1.81
C LYS A 142 -21.65 -8.30 -2.80
N THR A 143 -20.93 -9.33 -3.24
CA THR A 143 -19.86 -9.21 -4.22
C THR A 143 -20.33 -9.45 -5.65
N LEU A 144 -21.55 -10.00 -5.83
CA LEU A 144 -22.06 -10.35 -7.13
C LEU A 144 -22.49 -9.09 -7.92
N PRO A 145 -22.23 -9.05 -9.22
CA PRO A 145 -22.70 -7.96 -10.08
C PRO A 145 -24.21 -7.98 -10.20
N THR A 146 -24.83 -6.81 -10.21
CA THR A 146 -26.28 -6.65 -10.19
C THR A 146 -26.99 -7.46 -11.32
N ASP A 147 -26.44 -7.41 -12.53
CA ASP A 147 -27.02 -8.04 -13.72
C ASP A 147 -27.09 -9.57 -13.66
N PHE A 148 -26.15 -10.21 -12.95
CA PHE A 148 -26.02 -11.67 -12.88
C PHE A 148 -26.12 -12.22 -11.47
N SER A 149 -26.47 -11.40 -10.50
CA SER A 149 -26.45 -11.79 -9.08
C SER A 149 -27.28 -13.03 -8.81
N TYR A 150 -28.52 -13.07 -9.29
CA TYR A 150 -29.43 -14.21 -9.13
C TYR A 150 -28.86 -15.47 -9.80
N ILE A 151 -28.45 -15.35 -11.09
CA ILE A 151 -27.98 -16.48 -11.89
C ILE A 151 -26.69 -17.08 -11.32
N ILE A 152 -25.72 -16.24 -10.93
CA ILE A 152 -24.48 -16.73 -10.30
C ILE A 152 -24.81 -17.40 -8.98
N GLN A 153 -25.72 -16.84 -8.17
CA GLN A 153 -26.13 -17.43 -6.89
C GLN A 153 -26.75 -18.81 -7.08
N GLU A 154 -27.65 -18.99 -8.07
CA GLU A 154 -28.22 -20.27 -8.42
C GLU A 154 -27.12 -21.29 -8.79
N LEU A 155 -26.25 -20.94 -9.73
CA LEU A 155 -25.16 -21.81 -10.18
C LEU A 155 -24.16 -22.19 -9.08
N LEU A 156 -23.95 -21.31 -8.09
CA LEU A 156 -23.06 -21.59 -6.95
C LEU A 156 -23.69 -22.57 -5.92
N HIS A 157 -25.02 -22.54 -5.76
CA HIS A 157 -25.69 -23.33 -4.71
C HIS A 157 -26.25 -24.66 -5.16
N GLU A 158 -26.42 -24.84 -6.48
CA GLU A 158 -26.87 -26.11 -7.01
C GLU A 158 -25.73 -27.12 -7.08
N HIS A 159 -25.92 -28.27 -6.44
CA HIS A 159 -24.97 -29.39 -6.51
C HIS A 159 -25.24 -30.22 -7.77
N ALA A 160 -24.23 -30.33 -8.63
CA ALA A 160 -24.28 -31.07 -9.90
C ALA A 160 -24.56 -32.60 -9.69
N ASP A 161 -24.47 -33.10 -8.46
CA ASP A 161 -24.64 -34.53 -8.14
C ASP A 161 -26.09 -34.96 -8.12
N ALA A 162 -27.04 -34.06 -8.05
CA ALA A 162 -28.46 -34.37 -8.15
C ALA A 162 -28.86 -34.52 -9.61
N LYS A 163 -29.15 -35.73 -10.08
CA LYS A 163 -29.55 -36.02 -11.49
C LYS A 163 -30.56 -35.02 -12.06
N ASN A 164 -31.52 -34.56 -11.26
CA ASN A 164 -32.54 -33.60 -11.65
C ASN A 164 -32.05 -32.15 -11.78
N LYS A 165 -30.81 -31.84 -11.41
CA LYS A 165 -30.25 -30.48 -11.43
C LYS A 165 -29.22 -30.26 -12.55
N ILE A 166 -28.69 -31.34 -13.14
CA ILE A 166 -27.75 -31.27 -14.26
C ILE A 166 -28.42 -30.55 -15.45
N ASP A 167 -29.66 -30.98 -15.77
CA ASP A 167 -30.42 -30.36 -16.87
C ASP A 167 -30.77 -28.89 -16.58
N TYR A 168 -31.09 -28.57 -15.29
CA TYR A 168 -31.38 -27.22 -14.88
C TYR A 168 -30.17 -26.30 -15.04
N VAL A 169 -29.00 -26.67 -14.54
CA VAL A 169 -27.74 -25.92 -14.70
C VAL A 169 -27.37 -25.81 -16.17
N GLY A 170 -27.49 -26.92 -16.93
CA GLY A 170 -27.26 -26.95 -18.37
C GLY A 170 -28.16 -26.01 -19.14
N SER A 171 -29.44 -25.93 -18.77
CA SER A 171 -30.43 -25.02 -19.36
C SER A 171 -30.08 -23.55 -19.11
N ILE A 172 -29.69 -23.19 -17.88
CA ILE A 172 -29.24 -21.82 -17.56
C ILE A 172 -28.07 -21.42 -18.45
N ILE A 173 -27.02 -22.26 -18.53
CA ILE A 173 -25.82 -21.96 -19.35
C ILE A 173 -26.20 -21.86 -20.82
N SER A 174 -27.03 -22.77 -21.34
CA SER A 174 -27.49 -22.72 -22.73
C SER A 174 -28.24 -21.44 -23.04
N THR A 175 -29.16 -21.03 -22.16
CA THR A 175 -29.91 -19.77 -22.34
C THR A 175 -28.98 -18.55 -22.31
N ILE A 176 -27.96 -18.48 -21.43
CA ILE A 176 -26.98 -17.39 -21.43
C ILE A 176 -26.26 -17.28 -22.79
N ILE A 177 -25.95 -18.42 -23.41
CA ILE A 177 -25.28 -18.47 -24.72
C ILE A 177 -26.25 -18.03 -25.83
N GLU A 178 -27.45 -18.61 -25.86
CA GLU A 178 -28.49 -18.35 -26.88
C GLU A 178 -28.90 -16.87 -26.94
N ILE A 179 -28.99 -16.21 -25.77
CA ILE A 179 -29.33 -14.77 -25.74
C ILE A 179 -28.11 -13.85 -25.95
N GLY A 180 -26.91 -14.41 -26.25
CA GLY A 180 -25.68 -13.65 -26.54
C GLY A 180 -25.04 -12.96 -25.33
N ARG A 181 -25.26 -13.43 -24.09
CA ARG A 181 -24.74 -12.83 -22.86
C ARG A 181 -23.53 -13.58 -22.27
N ALA A 182 -22.96 -14.53 -23.00
CA ALA A 182 -21.86 -15.37 -22.50
C ALA A 182 -20.59 -14.57 -22.15
N ASP A 183 -20.21 -13.58 -22.97
CA ASP A 183 -19.04 -12.74 -22.70
C ASP A 183 -19.19 -11.97 -21.38
N GLN A 184 -20.31 -11.27 -21.22
CA GLN A 184 -20.60 -10.48 -20.03
C GLN A 184 -20.66 -11.36 -18.77
N PHE A 185 -21.19 -12.57 -18.90
CA PHE A 185 -21.24 -13.52 -17.81
C PHE A 185 -19.84 -14.01 -17.41
N ILE A 186 -18.98 -14.34 -18.39
CA ILE A 186 -17.58 -14.74 -18.13
C ILE A 186 -16.79 -13.61 -17.46
N ILE A 187 -16.95 -12.37 -17.94
CA ILE A 187 -16.34 -11.20 -17.32
C ILE A 187 -16.80 -11.05 -15.86
N ALA A 188 -18.11 -11.13 -15.66
CA ALA A 188 -18.71 -10.98 -14.34
C ALA A 188 -18.21 -12.02 -13.34
N ILE A 189 -18.23 -13.31 -13.69
CA ILE A 189 -17.80 -14.38 -12.79
C ILE A 189 -16.28 -14.37 -12.56
N SER A 190 -15.47 -14.00 -13.56
CA SER A 190 -14.03 -13.84 -13.41
C SER A 190 -13.69 -12.73 -12.41
N ASN A 191 -14.37 -11.58 -12.48
CA ASN A 191 -14.22 -10.50 -11.52
C ASN A 191 -14.66 -10.91 -10.10
N VAL A 192 -15.71 -11.72 -9.97
CA VAL A 192 -16.12 -12.29 -8.66
C VAL A 192 -15.04 -13.20 -8.09
N ILE A 193 -14.43 -14.06 -8.92
CA ILE A 193 -13.33 -14.94 -8.50
C ILE A 193 -12.16 -14.10 -7.99
N GLN A 194 -11.69 -13.11 -8.76
CA GLN A 194 -10.60 -12.21 -8.36
C GLN A 194 -10.90 -11.52 -7.01
N ARG A 195 -12.13 -11.04 -6.82
CA ARG A 195 -12.55 -10.36 -5.60
C ARG A 195 -12.62 -11.27 -4.37
N LEU A 196 -12.96 -12.55 -4.54
CA LEU A 196 -13.13 -13.49 -3.43
C LEU A 196 -11.84 -14.22 -3.04
N VAL A 197 -10.82 -14.23 -3.88
CA VAL A 197 -9.54 -14.90 -3.57
C VAL A 197 -8.76 -14.14 -2.50
N ILE A 198 -8.74 -12.80 -2.57
CA ILE A 198 -8.13 -11.92 -1.56
C ILE A 198 -9.25 -11.30 -0.73
N ASP A 199 -9.22 -11.51 0.59
CA ASP A 199 -10.22 -10.93 1.50
C ASP A 199 -9.85 -9.51 1.90
N GLN A 200 -8.58 -9.28 2.24
CA GLN A 200 -8.05 -7.98 2.64
C GLN A 200 -6.63 -7.78 2.09
N LEU A 201 -6.33 -6.56 1.69
CA LEU A 201 -5.04 -6.14 1.17
C LEU A 201 -4.41 -5.11 2.10
N HIS A 202 -3.16 -5.36 2.52
CA HIS A 202 -2.36 -4.46 3.33
C HIS A 202 -1.19 -3.94 2.52
N ILE A 203 -1.10 -2.62 2.35
CA ILE A 203 0.02 -1.96 1.67
C ILE A 203 0.95 -1.37 2.73
N LEU A 204 2.22 -1.75 2.71
CA LEU A 204 3.21 -1.26 3.66
C LEU A 204 3.99 -0.05 3.13
N GLY A 205 3.28 0.86 2.50
CA GLY A 205 3.80 2.13 2.03
C GLY A 205 4.52 2.11 0.69
N ASP A 206 4.99 3.27 0.32
CA ASP A 206 5.74 3.57 -0.89
C ASP A 206 5.00 3.18 -2.18
N VAL A 207 3.78 3.74 -2.33
CA VAL A 207 3.02 3.64 -3.59
C VAL A 207 3.62 4.54 -4.65
N TYR A 208 4.13 5.70 -4.26
CA TYR A 208 4.66 6.73 -5.14
C TYR A 208 6.11 6.52 -5.54
N ASP A 209 6.51 7.28 -6.56
CA ASP A 209 7.85 7.44 -7.12
C ASP A 209 8.42 6.20 -7.82
N ARG A 210 9.47 6.42 -8.59
CA ARG A 210 10.30 5.47 -9.36
C ARG A 210 9.62 4.89 -10.59
N GLY A 211 8.48 4.22 -10.49
CA GLY A 211 7.69 3.73 -11.62
C GLY A 211 6.66 4.78 -12.11
N PRO A 212 6.14 4.66 -13.34
CA PRO A 212 5.37 5.72 -14.00
C PRO A 212 3.89 5.77 -13.62
N GLY A 213 3.37 4.79 -12.91
CA GLY A 213 1.94 4.58 -12.76
C GLY A 213 1.39 4.70 -11.34
N ALA A 214 2.00 5.49 -10.44
CA ALA A 214 1.51 5.66 -9.08
C ALA A 214 0.03 6.14 -9.03
N HIS A 215 -0.34 7.06 -9.90
CA HIS A 215 -1.72 7.52 -10.04
C HIS A 215 -2.68 6.38 -10.47
N THR A 216 -2.24 5.49 -11.35
CA THR A 216 -3.01 4.32 -11.78
C THR A 216 -3.16 3.29 -10.66
N VAL A 217 -2.09 3.06 -9.87
CA VAL A 217 -2.16 2.21 -8.67
C VAL A 217 -3.23 2.72 -7.71
N LEU A 218 -3.28 4.03 -7.46
CA LEU A 218 -4.28 4.63 -6.58
C LEU A 218 -5.69 4.63 -7.17
N ASP A 219 -5.86 4.77 -8.48
CA ASP A 219 -7.14 4.58 -9.17
C ASP A 219 -7.66 3.13 -8.97
N ILE A 220 -6.78 2.12 -9.05
CA ILE A 220 -7.12 0.71 -8.78
C ILE A 220 -7.53 0.54 -7.31
N LEU A 221 -6.74 1.06 -6.37
CA LEU A 221 -7.00 0.96 -4.94
C LEU A 221 -8.28 1.70 -4.54
N ALA A 222 -8.63 2.82 -5.18
CA ALA A 222 -9.86 3.55 -4.93
C ALA A 222 -11.12 2.70 -5.16
N SER A 223 -11.06 1.76 -6.09
CA SER A 223 -12.13 0.81 -6.41
C SER A 223 -12.01 -0.55 -5.73
N TYR A 224 -10.88 -0.82 -5.04
CA TYR A 224 -10.64 -2.11 -4.41
C TYR A 224 -11.50 -2.31 -3.17
N HIS A 225 -11.99 -3.53 -2.95
CA HIS A 225 -13.06 -3.81 -1.98
C HIS A 225 -12.68 -3.62 -0.50
N ASP A 226 -11.47 -4.06 -0.11
CA ASP A 226 -10.99 -3.90 1.27
C ASP A 226 -9.47 -3.82 1.31
N TRP A 227 -8.94 -2.68 1.75
CA TRP A 227 -7.53 -2.44 1.84
C TRP A 227 -7.20 -1.33 2.84
N ASP A 228 -5.96 -1.33 3.30
CA ASP A 228 -5.37 -0.28 4.11
C ASP A 228 -3.88 -0.10 3.77
N ILE A 229 -3.29 0.97 4.31
CA ILE A 229 -1.89 1.32 4.07
C ILE A 229 -1.21 1.83 5.34
N THR A 230 0.02 1.40 5.60
CA THR A 230 0.93 2.14 6.46
C THR A 230 1.77 3.07 5.59
N TRP A 231 1.78 4.37 5.92
CA TRP A 231 2.43 5.36 5.05
C TRP A 231 3.93 5.16 4.95
N GLY A 232 4.44 5.19 3.73
CA GLY A 232 5.87 5.20 3.44
C GLY A 232 6.45 6.61 3.34
N ASN A 233 7.78 6.71 3.28
CA ASN A 233 8.44 8.00 3.16
C ASN A 233 8.14 8.69 1.81
N HIS A 234 8.00 7.94 0.72
CA HIS A 234 7.58 8.50 -0.56
C HIS A 234 6.12 8.97 -0.54
N ASP A 235 5.22 8.24 0.12
CA ASP A 235 3.83 8.67 0.27
C ASP A 235 3.73 9.97 1.07
N VAL A 236 4.47 10.07 2.16
CA VAL A 236 4.54 11.26 3.02
C VAL A 236 5.17 12.45 2.28
N LEU A 237 6.15 12.21 1.43
CA LEU A 237 6.72 13.24 0.56
C LEU A 237 5.66 13.85 -0.38
N TRP A 238 4.85 13.01 -1.02
CA TRP A 238 3.75 13.46 -1.88
C TRP A 238 2.61 14.13 -1.10
N MET A 239 2.34 13.68 0.13
CA MET A 239 1.43 14.38 1.05
C MET A 239 1.94 15.80 1.33
N GLY A 240 3.23 15.95 1.64
CA GLY A 240 3.86 17.24 1.89
C GLY A 240 3.77 18.17 0.68
N ALA A 241 4.04 17.66 -0.52
CA ALA A 241 3.90 18.40 -1.76
C ALA A 241 2.45 18.86 -2.01
N CYS A 242 1.47 17.99 -1.79
CA CYS A 242 0.04 18.32 -1.90
C CYS A 242 -0.42 19.34 -0.85
N ALA A 243 0.20 19.33 0.35
CA ALA A 243 -0.07 20.28 1.42
C ALA A 243 0.59 21.66 1.19
N GLY A 244 1.47 21.77 0.19
CA GLY A 244 2.17 23.02 -0.18
C GLY A 244 3.53 23.20 0.49
N ASN A 245 4.24 22.12 0.85
CA ASN A 245 5.63 22.20 1.27
C ASN A 245 6.54 22.26 0.05
N ASP A 246 7.20 23.40 -0.18
CA ASP A 246 8.01 23.65 -1.38
C ASP A 246 9.23 22.74 -1.46
N VAL A 247 9.83 22.35 -0.33
CA VAL A 247 10.94 21.37 -0.30
C VAL A 247 10.46 20.01 -0.77
N CYS A 248 9.26 19.58 -0.32
CA CYS A 248 8.64 18.32 -0.77
C CYS A 248 8.31 18.39 -2.28
N ILE A 249 7.78 19.50 -2.77
CA ILE A 249 7.50 19.73 -4.20
C ILE A 249 8.79 19.57 -5.03
N CYS A 250 9.88 20.23 -4.62
CA CYS A 250 11.17 20.09 -5.30
C CYS A 250 11.68 18.65 -5.29
N ASN A 251 11.54 17.94 -4.16
CA ASN A 251 11.95 16.53 -4.06
C ASN A 251 11.14 15.63 -4.98
N VAL A 252 9.80 15.78 -5.02
CA VAL A 252 8.93 15.02 -5.92
C VAL A 252 9.35 15.23 -7.38
N VAL A 253 9.48 16.49 -7.81
CA VAL A 253 9.90 16.82 -9.19
C VAL A 253 11.30 16.28 -9.49
N ARG A 254 12.25 16.44 -8.57
CA ARG A 254 13.62 15.91 -8.69
C ARG A 254 13.64 14.40 -8.88
N ILE A 255 12.84 13.66 -8.09
CA ILE A 255 12.76 12.19 -8.19
C ILE A 255 12.11 11.79 -9.52
N ALA A 256 11.05 12.46 -9.94
CA ALA A 256 10.41 12.21 -11.23
C ALA A 256 11.39 12.37 -12.39
N LEU A 257 12.18 13.45 -12.40
CA LEU A 257 13.21 13.68 -13.42
C LEU A 257 14.34 12.65 -13.37
N ARG A 258 14.76 12.24 -12.15
CA ARG A 258 15.81 11.24 -11.98
C ARG A 258 15.46 9.89 -12.58
N TYR A 259 14.18 9.47 -12.53
CA TYR A 259 13.70 8.17 -13.03
C TYR A 259 12.93 8.28 -14.35
N ASP A 260 12.93 9.47 -14.99
CA ASP A 260 12.17 9.75 -16.22
C ASP A 260 10.66 9.46 -16.09
N ASN A 261 10.07 9.95 -15.03
CA ASN A 261 8.73 9.60 -14.56
C ASN A 261 7.77 10.78 -14.57
N MET A 262 8.03 11.75 -15.46
CA MET A 262 7.26 12.99 -15.57
C MET A 262 5.79 12.74 -15.92
N LEU A 263 5.46 11.62 -16.59
CA LEU A 263 4.10 11.24 -16.91
C LEU A 263 3.19 11.16 -15.68
N THR A 264 3.72 10.76 -14.51
CA THR A 264 2.94 10.78 -13.27
C THR A 264 2.54 12.20 -12.88
N LEU A 265 3.40 13.18 -13.06
CA LEU A 265 3.12 14.59 -12.78
C LEU A 265 2.17 15.19 -13.83
N GLU A 266 2.53 15.09 -15.12
CA GLU A 266 1.87 15.80 -16.21
C GLU A 266 0.53 15.12 -16.58
N ASP A 267 0.55 13.86 -17.00
CA ASP A 267 -0.65 13.12 -17.40
C ASP A 267 -1.46 12.65 -16.20
N GLY A 268 -0.77 12.20 -15.15
CA GLY A 268 -1.41 11.67 -13.95
C GLY A 268 -2.13 12.73 -13.13
N TYR A 269 -1.49 13.86 -12.86
CA TYR A 269 -1.97 14.89 -11.94
C TYR A 269 -2.14 16.28 -12.53
N GLY A 270 -1.83 16.48 -13.82
CA GLY A 270 -1.96 17.76 -14.50
C GLY A 270 -0.93 18.82 -14.05
N ILE A 271 0.20 18.39 -13.48
CA ILE A 271 1.26 19.26 -12.98
C ILE A 271 2.26 19.52 -14.10
N ASN A 272 2.20 20.70 -14.70
CA ASN A 272 2.98 21.06 -15.88
C ASN A 272 4.42 21.49 -15.52
N LEU A 273 5.40 20.93 -16.22
CA LEU A 273 6.82 21.21 -16.01
C LEU A 273 7.44 22.20 -17.04
N VAL A 274 6.66 22.77 -17.95
CA VAL A 274 7.15 23.67 -19.02
C VAL A 274 7.92 24.87 -18.45
N ASN A 275 7.45 25.48 -17.35
CA ASN A 275 8.16 26.60 -16.72
C ASN A 275 9.54 26.17 -16.19
N LEU A 276 9.67 24.97 -15.65
CA LEU A 276 10.95 24.41 -15.21
C LEU A 276 11.86 24.11 -16.41
N ALA A 277 11.31 23.58 -17.50
CA ALA A 277 12.06 23.32 -18.73
C ALA A 277 12.62 24.62 -19.32
N THR A 278 11.80 25.68 -19.41
CA THR A 278 12.23 27.01 -19.90
C THR A 278 13.35 27.58 -19.00
N PHE A 279 13.10 27.61 -17.67
CA PHE A 279 14.11 28.08 -16.71
C PHE A 279 15.42 27.29 -16.81
N ALA A 280 15.35 25.97 -16.92
CA ALA A 280 16.55 25.15 -17.04
C ALA A 280 17.34 25.37 -18.34
N MET A 281 16.64 25.65 -19.44
CA MET A 281 17.32 26.02 -20.71
C MET A 281 17.97 27.39 -20.65
N ASP A 282 17.32 28.37 -20.02
CA ASP A 282 17.86 29.73 -19.89
C ASP A 282 19.08 29.77 -18.96
N VAL A 283 19.06 29.03 -17.87
CA VAL A 283 20.09 29.07 -16.81
C VAL A 283 21.21 28.04 -17.03
N TYR A 284 20.88 26.83 -17.49
CA TYR A 284 21.83 25.72 -17.64
C TYR A 284 22.00 25.27 -19.10
N GLY A 285 21.66 26.13 -20.07
CA GLY A 285 21.70 25.83 -21.50
C GLY A 285 23.03 25.30 -22.02
N ASP A 286 24.15 25.79 -21.47
CA ASP A 286 25.50 25.39 -21.84
C ASP A 286 26.11 24.33 -20.90
N ASP A 287 25.37 23.90 -19.85
CA ASP A 287 25.86 22.94 -18.88
C ASP A 287 25.55 21.49 -19.36
N PRO A 288 26.53 20.58 -19.40
CA PRO A 288 26.32 19.20 -19.77
C PRO A 288 25.56 18.38 -18.70
N CYS A 289 25.45 18.86 -17.46
CA CYS A 289 24.70 18.27 -16.34
C CYS A 289 24.87 16.74 -16.20
N GLN A 290 26.07 16.18 -16.37
CA GLN A 290 26.36 14.76 -16.47
C GLN A 290 25.90 13.96 -15.23
N GLU A 291 26.05 14.53 -14.04
CA GLU A 291 25.69 13.90 -12.77
C GLU A 291 24.17 13.82 -12.56
N PHE A 292 23.41 14.57 -13.36
CA PHE A 292 21.96 14.72 -13.31
C PHE A 292 21.22 13.94 -14.40
N LEU A 293 21.93 13.20 -15.24
CA LEU A 293 21.31 12.36 -16.27
C LEU A 293 20.29 11.40 -15.66
N PRO A 294 19.14 11.20 -16.31
CA PRO A 294 18.11 10.30 -15.82
C PRO A 294 18.61 8.85 -15.77
N LYS A 295 18.20 8.12 -14.72
CA LYS A 295 18.44 6.69 -14.56
C LYS A 295 17.31 5.91 -15.22
N VAL A 296 17.48 5.61 -16.49
CA VAL A 296 16.51 4.81 -17.26
C VAL A 296 17.01 3.42 -17.54
N SER A 297 16.09 2.49 -17.77
CA SER A 297 16.42 1.16 -18.29
C SER A 297 17.08 1.29 -19.66
N LYS A 298 18.02 0.39 -20.00
CA LYS A 298 18.69 0.35 -21.31
C LYS A 298 17.71 0.13 -22.48
N ASP A 299 16.53 -0.38 -22.16
CA ASP A 299 15.50 -0.75 -23.15
C ASP A 299 14.57 0.45 -23.48
N VAL A 300 14.70 1.57 -22.76
CA VAL A 300 13.95 2.80 -23.01
C VAL A 300 14.79 3.73 -23.88
N ALA A 301 14.36 3.93 -25.13
CA ALA A 301 15.02 4.85 -26.05
C ALA A 301 14.60 6.30 -25.74
N ILE A 302 15.48 7.07 -25.11
CA ILE A 302 15.36 8.53 -24.97
C ILE A 302 16.38 9.17 -25.90
N ASP A 303 15.96 10.13 -26.73
CA ASP A 303 16.90 10.88 -27.56
C ASP A 303 17.81 11.78 -26.71
N ASP A 304 19.01 12.06 -27.22
CA ASP A 304 20.03 12.80 -26.47
C ASP A 304 19.60 14.23 -26.08
N LYS A 305 18.74 14.89 -26.88
CA LYS A 305 18.25 16.23 -26.57
C LYS A 305 17.29 16.23 -25.39
N SER A 306 16.33 15.31 -25.41
CA SER A 306 15.39 15.10 -24.30
C SER A 306 16.13 14.71 -23.03
N ARG A 307 17.09 13.80 -23.13
CA ARG A 307 17.92 13.37 -22.01
C ARG A 307 18.71 14.51 -21.38
N LEU A 308 19.28 15.40 -22.21
CA LEU A 308 19.99 16.57 -21.73
C LEU A 308 19.05 17.60 -21.10
N LEU A 309 17.87 17.82 -21.67
CA LEU A 309 16.87 18.72 -21.10
C LEU A 309 16.44 18.25 -19.71
N ILE A 310 16.13 16.94 -19.55
CA ILE A 310 15.80 16.34 -18.26
C ILE A 310 16.94 16.56 -17.25
N ALA A 311 18.19 16.37 -17.65
CA ALA A 311 19.35 16.58 -16.77
C ALA A 311 19.46 18.04 -16.30
N ARG A 312 19.22 19.01 -17.18
CA ARG A 312 19.20 20.45 -16.85
C ARG A 312 18.06 20.80 -15.89
N MET A 313 16.86 20.32 -16.16
CA MET A 313 15.70 20.47 -15.26
C MET A 313 15.99 19.86 -13.89
N HIS A 314 16.60 18.67 -13.86
CA HIS A 314 16.97 17.96 -12.65
C HIS A 314 17.99 18.75 -11.82
N LYS A 315 19.02 19.31 -12.45
CA LYS A 315 19.99 20.19 -11.77
C LYS A 315 19.32 21.46 -11.23
N ALA A 316 18.49 22.11 -12.05
CA ALA A 316 17.80 23.35 -11.68
C ALA A 316 16.95 23.15 -10.42
N ILE A 317 16.06 22.16 -10.43
CA ILE A 317 15.18 21.92 -9.28
C ILE A 317 15.95 21.42 -8.04
N SER A 318 17.08 20.69 -8.22
CA SER A 318 17.93 20.25 -7.11
C SER A 318 18.61 21.42 -6.41
N VAL A 319 19.13 22.40 -7.16
CA VAL A 319 19.74 23.62 -6.58
C VAL A 319 18.69 24.39 -5.78
N ILE A 320 17.51 24.59 -6.33
CA ILE A 320 16.40 25.26 -5.64
C ILE A 320 16.01 24.50 -4.38
N GLN A 321 15.91 23.16 -4.45
CA GLN A 321 15.65 22.30 -3.28
C GLN A 321 16.64 22.57 -2.15
N PHE A 322 17.95 22.59 -2.44
CA PHE A 322 18.96 22.78 -1.40
C PHE A 322 18.90 24.17 -0.75
N LYS A 323 18.52 25.21 -1.49
CA LYS A 323 18.27 26.56 -0.95
C LYS A 323 17.09 26.57 0.01
N LEU A 324 15.96 26.01 -0.41
CA LEU A 324 14.73 25.92 0.39
C LEU A 324 14.90 25.01 1.62
N GLU A 325 15.59 23.89 1.47
CA GLU A 325 15.88 22.96 2.56
C GLU A 325 16.74 23.62 3.65
N ALA A 326 17.75 24.42 3.28
CA ALA A 326 18.57 25.17 4.23
C ALA A 326 17.72 26.17 5.04
N ALA A 327 16.84 26.93 4.38
CA ALA A 327 15.93 27.87 5.04
C ALA A 327 14.97 27.16 6.00
N LEU A 328 14.46 25.99 5.62
CA LEU A 328 13.56 25.21 6.47
C LEU A 328 14.29 24.61 7.69
N VAL A 329 15.54 24.16 7.52
CA VAL A 329 16.39 23.66 8.62
C VAL A 329 16.72 24.78 9.61
N ASP A 330 16.96 26.00 9.17
CA ASP A 330 17.17 27.15 10.05
C ASP A 330 15.93 27.52 10.86
N LYS A 331 14.74 27.34 10.29
CA LYS A 331 13.45 27.53 10.99
C LYS A 331 13.22 26.48 12.07
N HIS A 332 13.77 25.27 11.91
CA HIS A 332 13.54 24.11 12.79
C HIS A 332 14.83 23.53 13.41
N PRO A 333 15.50 24.25 14.32
CA PRO A 333 16.78 23.81 14.91
C PRO A 333 16.68 22.49 15.70
N LEU A 334 15.49 22.13 16.17
CA LEU A 334 15.22 20.84 16.86
C LEU A 334 15.44 19.63 15.96
N TRP A 335 15.37 19.78 14.66
CA TRP A 335 15.61 18.68 13.71
C TRP A 335 17.09 18.23 13.65
N LYS A 336 18.01 19.05 14.17
CA LYS A 336 19.47 18.77 14.19
C LYS A 336 20.05 18.48 12.81
N MET A 337 19.51 19.13 11.77
CA MET A 337 19.88 18.95 10.37
C MET A 337 20.85 20.04 9.84
N GLY A 338 21.44 20.85 10.70
CA GLY A 338 22.32 21.95 10.28
C GLY A 338 23.51 21.54 9.39
N SER A 339 24.00 20.29 9.54
CA SER A 339 25.03 19.73 8.66
C SER A 339 24.59 19.53 7.21
N ARG A 340 23.29 19.69 6.92
CA ARG A 340 22.72 19.52 5.56
C ARG A 340 22.74 20.82 4.73
N LYS A 341 23.10 21.96 5.31
CA LYS A 341 23.24 23.23 4.62
C LYS A 341 24.54 23.27 3.80
N LEU A 342 24.67 22.36 2.85
CA LEU A 342 25.92 22.11 2.12
C LEU A 342 26.28 23.19 1.14
N LEU A 343 25.35 24.05 0.68
CA LEU A 343 25.66 25.21 -0.15
C LEU A 343 26.53 26.22 0.61
N GLU A 344 26.36 26.37 1.93
CA GLU A 344 27.21 27.23 2.78
C GLU A 344 28.62 26.64 2.99
N ALA A 345 28.78 25.34 2.77
CA ALA A 345 30.05 24.64 2.95
C ALA A 345 30.92 24.62 1.69
N ILE A 346 30.50 25.28 0.60
CA ILE A 346 31.22 25.35 -0.68
C ILE A 346 32.23 26.50 -0.63
N ASP A 347 33.50 26.20 -0.91
CA ASP A 347 34.48 27.19 -1.34
C ASP A 347 34.45 27.29 -2.87
N PHE A 348 33.72 28.28 -3.37
CA PHE A 348 33.57 28.54 -4.82
C PHE A 348 34.86 28.86 -5.55
N LYS A 349 35.88 29.42 -4.84
CA LYS A 349 37.19 29.75 -5.43
C LYS A 349 38.06 28.50 -5.55
N ALA A 350 38.07 27.67 -4.51
CA ALA A 350 38.84 26.43 -4.49
C ALA A 350 38.14 25.26 -5.22
N GLY A 351 36.85 25.36 -5.49
CA GLY A 351 36.04 24.29 -6.07
C GLY A 351 35.92 23.10 -5.13
N THR A 352 35.78 23.34 -3.83
CA THR A 352 35.67 22.30 -2.80
C THR A 352 34.44 22.50 -1.94
N CYS A 353 33.92 21.40 -1.40
CA CYS A 353 32.84 21.41 -0.39
C CYS A 353 33.30 20.68 0.87
N ARG A 354 32.99 21.23 2.04
CA ARG A 354 33.34 20.65 3.33
C ARG A 354 32.18 19.74 3.82
N VAL A 355 32.48 18.46 3.97
CA VAL A 355 31.52 17.46 4.50
C VAL A 355 32.18 16.76 5.69
N ASP A 356 31.47 16.69 6.83
CA ASP A 356 31.95 16.09 8.08
C ASP A 356 33.35 16.56 8.48
N GLY A 357 33.62 17.89 8.30
CA GLY A 357 34.86 18.56 8.66
C GLY A 357 36.01 18.43 7.65
N LYS A 358 35.91 17.62 6.60
CA LYS A 358 36.92 17.39 5.57
C LYS A 358 36.50 18.07 4.25
N ALA A 359 37.45 18.70 3.55
CA ALA A 359 37.18 19.31 2.24
C ALA A 359 37.35 18.28 1.12
N TYR A 360 36.41 18.25 0.20
CA TYR A 360 36.37 17.37 -0.97
C TYR A 360 36.29 18.22 -2.25
N LYS A 361 36.94 17.76 -3.30
CA LYS A 361 36.88 18.43 -4.61
C LYS A 361 35.51 18.17 -5.26
N MET A 362 34.87 19.21 -5.74
CA MET A 362 33.60 19.11 -6.42
C MET A 362 33.77 18.65 -7.88
N LEU A 363 32.83 17.81 -8.36
CA LEU A 363 32.75 17.39 -9.77
C LEU A 363 32.38 18.55 -10.67
N SER A 364 31.55 19.47 -10.20
CA SER A 364 31.14 20.69 -10.87
C SER A 364 30.85 21.78 -9.84
N CYS A 365 31.31 23.01 -10.12
CA CYS A 365 30.99 24.23 -9.35
C CYS A 365 30.22 25.25 -10.21
N HIS A 366 29.54 24.78 -11.26
CA HIS A 366 28.75 25.66 -12.10
C HIS A 366 27.34 25.85 -11.46
N PHE A 367 27.19 26.98 -10.77
CA PHE A 367 25.98 27.37 -10.06
C PHE A 367 25.56 28.79 -10.45
N PRO A 368 24.97 29.04 -11.63
CA PRO A 368 24.67 30.36 -12.14
C PRO A 368 23.76 31.21 -11.25
N THR A 369 22.91 30.54 -10.44
CA THR A 369 21.90 31.19 -9.57
C THR A 369 22.34 31.31 -8.11
N ILE A 370 23.56 30.89 -7.76
CA ILE A 370 24.06 30.98 -6.39
C ILE A 370 24.95 32.21 -6.22
N ASP A 371 24.54 33.10 -5.31
CA ASP A 371 25.41 34.17 -4.79
C ASP A 371 26.27 33.59 -3.66
N PRO A 372 27.59 33.54 -3.78
CA PRO A 372 28.46 33.03 -2.72
C PRO A 372 28.33 33.74 -1.37
N ALA A 373 27.86 35.01 -1.35
CA ALA A 373 27.62 35.76 -0.11
C ALA A 373 26.33 35.34 0.57
N HIS A 374 25.33 34.82 -0.20
CA HIS A 374 24.04 34.41 0.25
C HIS A 374 23.59 33.13 -0.46
N PRO A 375 24.26 31.98 -0.25
CA PRO A 375 24.12 30.79 -1.10
C PRO A 375 22.74 30.14 -1.05
N ASN A 376 21.98 30.37 0.01
CA ASN A 376 20.63 29.80 0.19
C ASN A 376 19.52 30.74 -0.31
N LYS A 377 19.86 31.97 -0.78
CA LYS A 377 18.83 32.90 -1.26
C LYS A 377 18.35 32.51 -2.65
N LEU A 378 17.03 32.45 -2.85
CA LEU A 378 16.42 32.27 -4.15
C LEU A 378 16.61 33.53 -5.02
N THR A 379 16.75 33.38 -6.34
CA THR A 379 16.60 34.47 -7.28
C THR A 379 15.12 34.76 -7.53
N PRO A 380 14.76 35.95 -8.06
CA PRO A 380 13.36 36.27 -8.39
C PRO A 380 12.75 35.28 -9.39
N GLU A 381 13.53 34.74 -10.31
CA GLU A 381 13.09 33.74 -11.29
C GLU A 381 12.83 32.38 -10.63
N GLU A 382 13.68 31.97 -9.65
CA GLU A 382 13.47 30.79 -8.85
C GLU A 382 12.22 30.91 -7.98
N GLU A 383 12.01 32.07 -7.33
CA GLU A 383 10.80 32.34 -6.53
C GLU A 383 9.53 32.24 -7.39
N MET A 384 9.57 32.83 -8.61
CA MET A 384 8.43 32.72 -9.53
C MET A 384 8.19 31.29 -9.99
N LEU A 385 9.22 30.50 -10.28
CA LEU A 385 9.11 29.11 -10.68
C LEU A 385 8.49 28.28 -9.57
N ILE A 386 8.99 28.41 -8.34
CA ILE A 386 8.46 27.67 -7.19
C ILE A 386 7.02 28.05 -6.91
N SER A 387 6.66 29.34 -6.96
CA SER A 387 5.26 29.77 -6.79
C SER A 387 4.31 29.12 -7.81
N LYS A 388 4.72 28.96 -9.07
CA LYS A 388 3.93 28.27 -10.09
C LYS A 388 3.81 26.77 -9.84
N LEU A 389 4.90 26.11 -9.44
CA LEU A 389 4.88 24.68 -9.08
C LEU A 389 4.01 24.46 -7.84
N HIS A 390 4.18 25.26 -6.80
CA HIS A 390 3.35 25.25 -5.59
C HIS A 390 1.86 25.30 -5.94
N HIS A 391 1.47 26.31 -6.74
CA HIS A 391 0.10 26.43 -7.18
C HIS A 391 -0.40 25.16 -7.88
N SER A 392 0.39 24.60 -8.81
CA SER A 392 0.01 23.40 -9.57
C SER A 392 -0.24 22.19 -8.66
N PHE A 393 0.63 21.98 -7.66
CA PHE A 393 0.46 20.87 -6.70
C PHE A 393 -0.77 21.04 -5.79
N VAL A 394 -0.97 22.26 -5.27
CA VAL A 394 -2.05 22.54 -4.32
C VAL A 394 -3.43 22.52 -4.97
N VAL A 395 -3.55 22.92 -6.26
CA VAL A 395 -4.85 22.93 -6.95
C VAL A 395 -5.19 21.63 -7.67
N SER A 396 -4.27 20.69 -7.79
CA SER A 396 -4.52 19.40 -8.46
C SER A 396 -5.59 18.59 -7.73
N GLU A 397 -6.80 18.54 -8.29
CA GLU A 397 -7.94 17.85 -7.69
C GLU A 397 -7.69 16.34 -7.58
N LYS A 398 -7.13 15.74 -8.63
CA LYS A 398 -6.83 14.30 -8.64
C LYS A 398 -5.78 13.94 -7.61
N LEU A 399 -4.69 14.72 -7.49
CA LEU A 399 -3.70 14.51 -6.44
C LEU A 399 -4.32 14.62 -5.05
N ARG A 400 -5.11 15.66 -4.81
CA ARG A 400 -5.81 15.86 -3.54
C ARG A 400 -6.76 14.71 -3.22
N SER A 401 -7.49 14.19 -4.22
CA SER A 401 -8.38 13.03 -4.06
C SER A 401 -7.60 11.79 -3.63
N HIS A 402 -6.46 11.50 -4.26
CA HIS A 402 -5.60 10.37 -3.93
C HIS A 402 -4.95 10.51 -2.56
N ILE A 403 -4.45 11.69 -2.21
CA ILE A 403 -3.91 11.95 -0.86
C ILE A 403 -5.00 11.78 0.20
N ASN A 404 -6.20 12.29 -0.01
CA ASN A 404 -7.32 12.07 0.89
C ASN A 404 -7.69 10.59 1.04
N LEU A 405 -7.57 9.80 -0.04
CA LEU A 405 -7.78 8.36 0.01
C LEU A 405 -6.74 7.68 0.91
N ILE A 406 -5.45 7.98 0.72
CA ILE A 406 -4.35 7.46 1.54
C ILE A 406 -4.50 7.90 3.00
N LEU A 407 -4.88 9.15 3.27
CA LEU A 407 -5.11 9.64 4.63
C LEU A 407 -6.25 8.91 5.34
N ARG A 408 -7.35 8.61 4.64
CA ARG A 408 -8.49 7.88 5.21
C ARG A 408 -8.20 6.40 5.45
N ARG A 409 -7.43 5.76 4.58
CA ARG A 409 -7.12 4.32 4.62
C ARG A 409 -5.84 4.01 5.38
N GLY A 410 -5.02 5.02 5.71
CA GLY A 410 -3.67 4.84 6.21
C GLY A 410 -3.38 5.38 7.60
N CYS A 411 -2.22 4.97 8.11
CA CYS A 411 -1.65 5.35 9.40
C CYS A 411 -0.14 5.11 9.42
N MET A 412 0.54 5.56 10.48
CA MET A 412 1.98 5.29 10.67
C MET A 412 2.26 3.83 11.04
N PHE A 413 1.34 3.17 11.73
CA PHE A 413 1.40 1.75 12.06
C PHE A 413 0.00 1.17 12.20
N LYS A 414 -0.14 -0.13 12.03
CA LYS A 414 -1.40 -0.86 12.21
C LYS A 414 -1.15 -2.17 12.95
N LYS A 415 -2.09 -2.52 13.82
CA LYS A 415 -2.16 -3.88 14.41
C LYS A 415 -3.28 -4.64 13.70
N VAL A 416 -3.01 -5.82 13.22
CA VAL A 416 -4.01 -6.69 12.58
C VAL A 416 -3.66 -8.17 12.79
N ASN A 417 -4.59 -8.91 13.37
CA ASN A 417 -4.50 -10.36 13.54
C ASN A 417 -3.17 -10.86 14.11
N GLY A 418 -2.67 -10.21 15.17
CA GLY A 418 -1.39 -10.55 15.81
C GLY A 418 -0.16 -10.00 15.10
N ASN A 419 -0.33 -9.15 14.09
CA ASN A 419 0.77 -8.54 13.36
C ASN A 419 0.84 -7.03 13.60
N LEU A 420 2.06 -6.51 13.78
CA LEU A 420 2.38 -5.09 13.73
C LEU A 420 2.88 -4.74 12.34
N LEU A 421 2.17 -3.86 11.66
CA LEU A 421 2.54 -3.33 10.35
C LEU A 421 3.13 -1.94 10.53
N CYS A 422 4.29 -1.69 9.96
CA CYS A 422 4.88 -0.36 9.82
C CYS A 422 5.74 -0.33 8.55
N HIS A 423 5.92 0.85 7.94
CA HIS A 423 6.65 0.92 6.68
C HIS A 423 8.13 0.59 6.86
N ALA A 424 8.86 1.32 7.71
CA ALA A 424 10.32 1.23 7.74
C ALA A 424 10.88 0.79 9.11
N SER A 425 10.80 1.64 10.13
CA SER A 425 11.50 1.39 11.40
C SER A 425 10.71 1.88 12.62
N ILE A 426 11.22 1.50 13.78
CA ILE A 426 10.86 2.09 15.07
C ILE A 426 12.18 2.56 15.69
N PRO A 427 12.41 3.88 15.89
CA PRO A 427 13.67 4.40 16.33
C PRO A 427 14.14 3.81 17.66
N LEU A 428 15.34 3.23 17.68
CA LEU A 428 15.97 2.60 18.84
C LEU A 428 17.31 3.26 19.15
N ASN A 429 17.72 3.18 20.42
CA ASN A 429 19.07 3.42 20.89
C ASN A 429 19.95 2.16 20.70
N ALA A 430 21.26 2.29 20.86
CA ALA A 430 22.21 1.19 20.71
C ALA A 430 21.96 0.01 21.67
N ASP A 431 21.38 0.27 22.83
CA ASP A 431 20.99 -0.72 23.84
C ASP A 431 19.63 -1.39 23.58
N GLY A 432 18.99 -1.03 22.45
CA GLY A 432 17.67 -1.51 22.06
C GLY A 432 16.50 -0.85 22.80
N SER A 433 16.72 0.16 23.64
CA SER A 433 15.64 0.96 24.21
C SER A 433 15.03 1.88 23.14
N PHE A 434 13.75 2.29 23.32
CA PHE A 434 13.08 3.18 22.38
C PHE A 434 13.66 4.58 22.44
N LYS A 435 14.07 5.12 21.30
CA LYS A 435 14.62 6.46 21.17
C LYS A 435 13.53 7.49 21.30
N ALA A 436 13.73 8.49 22.17
CA ALA A 436 12.84 9.65 22.28
C ALA A 436 13.17 10.65 21.17
N VAL A 437 12.13 11.08 20.44
CA VAL A 437 12.21 12.09 19.38
C VAL A 437 11.36 13.29 19.79
N GLU A 438 11.97 14.46 19.81
CA GLU A 438 11.26 15.71 20.08
C GLU A 438 10.62 16.22 18.78
N ILE A 439 9.27 16.14 18.70
CA ILE A 439 8.53 16.53 17.50
C ILE A 439 8.05 17.99 17.53
N LEU A 440 7.87 18.54 18.71
CA LEU A 440 7.55 19.95 18.96
C LEU A 440 8.31 20.41 20.22
N PRO A 441 8.58 21.71 20.43
CA PRO A 441 9.29 22.20 21.60
C PRO A 441 8.72 21.66 22.92
N GLY A 442 9.54 20.92 23.67
CA GLY A 442 9.18 20.29 24.93
C GLY A 442 8.28 19.07 24.83
N LYS A 443 7.99 18.55 23.62
CA LYS A 443 7.15 17.37 23.41
C LYS A 443 7.95 16.26 22.75
N SER A 444 8.47 15.35 23.57
CA SER A 444 9.21 14.15 23.12
C SER A 444 8.38 12.89 23.31
N TYR A 445 8.40 12.04 22.31
CA TYR A 445 7.69 10.75 22.31
C TYR A 445 8.61 9.63 21.85
N LYS A 446 8.29 8.40 22.19
CA LYS A 446 9.05 7.19 21.81
C LYS A 446 8.10 6.03 21.50
N GLY A 447 8.60 5.01 20.82
CA GLY A 447 7.86 3.78 20.54
C GLY A 447 6.50 4.04 19.88
N ARG A 448 5.45 3.44 20.42
CA ARG A 448 4.07 3.56 19.92
C ARG A 448 3.55 4.99 19.97
N GLU A 449 3.81 5.72 21.05
CA GLU A 449 3.36 7.12 21.19
C GLU A 449 3.98 8.02 20.11
N LEU A 450 5.26 7.81 19.75
CA LEU A 450 5.90 8.57 18.67
C LEU A 450 5.15 8.40 17.36
N LEU A 451 4.90 7.15 16.94
CA LEU A 451 4.21 6.89 15.68
C LEU A 451 2.77 7.42 15.70
N TYR A 452 2.08 7.34 16.84
CA TYR A 452 0.73 7.89 17.00
C TYR A 452 0.73 9.41 16.81
N HIS A 453 1.61 10.14 17.51
CA HIS A 453 1.68 11.60 17.43
C HIS A 453 2.14 12.10 16.06
N LEU A 454 3.07 11.37 15.39
CA LEU A 454 3.43 11.66 14.00
C LEU A 454 2.24 11.49 13.06
N GLY A 455 1.44 10.46 13.25
CA GLY A 455 0.20 10.26 12.49
C GLY A 455 -0.81 11.38 12.70
N MET A 456 -0.92 11.92 13.92
CA MET A 456 -1.75 13.09 14.21
C MET A 456 -1.20 14.36 13.56
N MET A 457 0.13 14.56 13.58
CA MET A 457 0.81 15.68 12.91
C MET A 457 0.52 15.69 11.41
N ILE A 458 0.69 14.55 10.73
CA ILE A 458 0.37 14.39 9.30
C ILE A 458 -1.07 14.81 9.01
N ARG A 459 -2.03 14.35 9.81
CA ARG A 459 -3.45 14.69 9.64
C ARG A 459 -3.75 16.16 9.87
N SER A 460 -3.06 16.81 10.83
CA SER A 460 -3.25 18.23 11.15
C SER A 460 -2.95 19.15 9.95
N ALA A 461 -2.02 18.76 9.08
CA ALA A 461 -1.72 19.52 7.85
C ALA A 461 -2.92 19.64 6.88
N PHE A 462 -3.86 18.68 6.93
CA PHE A 462 -5.03 18.61 6.05
C PHE A 462 -6.36 19.01 6.73
N GLN A 463 -6.36 19.28 8.03
CA GLN A 463 -7.54 19.70 8.75
C GLN A 463 -7.79 21.20 8.55
N GLN A 464 -9.00 21.57 8.11
CA GLN A 464 -9.37 22.97 7.87
C GLN A 464 -9.47 23.78 9.17
N ASP A 465 -9.95 23.15 10.25
CA ASP A 465 -10.17 23.79 11.55
C ASP A 465 -8.94 23.71 12.48
N CYS A 466 -7.79 23.30 11.96
CA CYS A 466 -6.53 23.26 12.72
C CYS A 466 -5.99 24.69 12.95
N ASP A 467 -5.37 24.90 14.11
CA ASP A 467 -4.62 26.14 14.37
C ASP A 467 -3.63 26.42 13.25
N PRO A 468 -3.59 27.64 12.66
CA PRO A 468 -2.75 27.92 11.51
C PRO A 468 -1.25 27.71 11.74
N LYS A 469 -0.76 27.95 12.99
CA LYS A 469 0.64 27.72 13.33
C LYS A 469 0.96 26.24 13.42
N LEU A 470 0.10 25.47 14.10
CA LEU A 470 0.24 24.02 14.16
C LEU A 470 0.13 23.38 12.78
N ARG A 471 -0.75 23.88 11.93
CA ARG A 471 -0.88 23.42 10.55
C ARG A 471 0.40 23.69 9.75
N GLN A 472 1.00 24.88 9.89
CA GLN A 472 2.26 25.21 9.21
C GLN A 472 3.43 24.35 9.72
N GLU A 473 3.53 24.13 11.05
CA GLU A 473 4.49 23.20 11.64
C GLU A 473 4.30 21.77 11.08
N ALA A 474 3.07 21.32 10.94
CA ALA A 474 2.76 20.02 10.37
C ALA A 474 3.15 19.92 8.88
N ILE A 475 2.95 21.00 8.10
CA ILE A 475 3.37 21.07 6.69
C ILE A 475 4.90 21.02 6.59
N ASP A 476 5.60 21.79 7.42
CA ASP A 476 7.06 21.77 7.43
C ASP A 476 7.63 20.41 7.83
N TYR A 477 6.94 19.72 8.76
CA TYR A 477 7.39 18.46 9.31
C TYR A 477 7.41 17.30 8.29
N PHE A 478 6.72 17.41 7.16
CA PHE A 478 6.82 16.45 6.06
C PHE A 478 8.25 16.34 5.54
N CYS A 479 9.00 17.43 5.47
CA CYS A 479 10.42 17.41 5.10
C CYS A 479 11.24 16.59 6.11
N TYR A 480 10.99 16.75 7.41
CA TYR A 480 11.66 15.95 8.43
C TYR A 480 11.30 14.45 8.31
N LEU A 481 10.03 14.13 8.11
CA LEU A 481 9.60 12.74 7.93
C LEU A 481 10.25 12.10 6.71
N TRP A 482 10.48 12.86 5.64
CA TRP A 482 11.15 12.42 4.42
C TRP A 482 12.63 12.11 4.63
N CYS A 483 13.41 12.96 5.28
CA CYS A 483 14.87 12.87 5.29
C CYS A 483 15.54 13.18 6.64
N GLY A 484 14.77 13.45 7.69
CA GLY A 484 15.28 13.77 9.00
C GLY A 484 15.90 12.58 9.72
N PRO A 485 16.96 12.81 10.52
CA PRO A 485 17.51 11.77 11.39
C PRO A 485 16.45 11.36 12.42
N ASP A 486 16.40 10.06 12.73
CA ASP A 486 15.43 9.48 13.67
C ASP A 486 13.97 9.50 13.21
N SER A 487 13.68 9.90 11.95
CA SER A 487 12.37 9.71 11.35
C SER A 487 12.06 8.22 11.21
N PRO A 488 10.93 7.71 11.74
CA PRO A 488 10.57 6.29 11.60
C PRO A 488 10.41 5.83 10.15
N LEU A 489 10.24 6.77 9.22
CA LEU A 489 10.07 6.49 7.80
C LEU A 489 11.38 6.48 7.02
N PHE A 490 12.45 7.02 7.59
CA PHE A 490 13.76 7.11 6.95
C PHE A 490 14.87 6.41 7.77
N ASP A 491 14.99 6.74 9.06
CA ASP A 491 15.91 6.17 10.07
C ASP A 491 17.35 5.99 9.59
N LYS A 492 17.90 7.07 9.03
CA LYS A 492 19.30 7.19 8.66
C LYS A 492 19.83 8.55 9.11
N ALA A 493 21.12 8.61 9.41
CA ALA A 493 21.73 9.82 9.93
C ALA A 493 21.64 11.03 8.99
N LYS A 494 21.63 10.80 7.68
CA LYS A 494 21.50 11.85 6.64
C LYS A 494 21.00 11.25 5.33
N MET A 495 20.43 12.09 4.47
CA MET A 495 20.15 11.76 3.09
C MET A 495 21.24 12.45 2.20
N ALA A 496 22.12 11.65 1.63
CA ALA A 496 23.30 12.11 0.89
C ALA A 496 22.97 12.50 -0.57
N THR A 497 21.97 13.35 -0.79
CA THR A 497 21.53 13.75 -2.14
C THR A 497 22.54 14.69 -2.80
N PHE A 498 22.96 15.75 -2.11
CA PHE A 498 23.95 16.71 -2.60
C PHE A 498 25.28 16.03 -2.91
N GLU A 499 25.77 15.22 -1.97
CA GLU A 499 27.05 14.54 -2.09
C GLU A 499 27.09 13.63 -3.33
N ARG A 500 25.99 12.93 -3.62
CA ARG A 500 25.88 12.03 -4.79
C ARG A 500 25.91 12.75 -6.14
N TYR A 501 25.58 14.04 -6.18
CA TYR A 501 25.62 14.84 -7.40
C TYR A 501 26.94 15.60 -7.58
N PHE A 502 27.57 16.01 -6.48
CA PHE A 502 28.67 16.96 -6.57
C PHE A 502 30.02 16.43 -6.07
N LEU A 503 30.06 15.29 -5.42
CA LEU A 503 31.30 14.70 -4.89
C LEU A 503 31.52 13.28 -5.45
N ALA A 504 32.78 12.96 -5.80
CA ALA A 504 33.13 11.65 -6.32
C ALA A 504 33.34 10.60 -5.20
N GLU A 505 33.76 11.07 -4.02
CA GLU A 505 34.18 10.23 -2.91
C GLU A 505 33.00 9.51 -2.27
N LYS A 506 32.96 8.20 -2.44
CA LYS A 506 31.86 7.33 -1.96
C LYS A 506 31.68 7.36 -0.43
N GLU A 507 32.72 7.72 0.33
CA GLU A 507 32.62 7.86 1.78
C GLU A 507 31.62 8.97 2.17
N THR A 508 31.49 10.04 1.36
CA THR A 508 30.53 11.12 1.59
C THR A 508 29.07 10.68 1.29
N HIS A 509 28.91 9.66 0.47
CA HIS A 509 27.60 9.10 0.09
C HIS A 509 27.04 8.13 1.13
N LYS A 510 27.81 7.83 2.22
CA LYS A 510 27.40 6.86 3.21
C LYS A 510 26.28 7.42 4.08
N GLU A 511 25.18 6.67 4.16
CA GLU A 511 24.01 6.93 5.00
C GLU A 511 23.98 5.89 6.11
N ASN A 512 24.44 6.25 7.31
CA ASN A 512 24.41 5.33 8.45
C ASN A 512 22.97 5.09 8.88
N LYS A 513 22.57 3.83 8.90
CA LYS A 513 21.23 3.40 9.34
C LYS A 513 21.08 3.52 10.85
N GLY A 514 19.86 3.73 11.32
CA GLY A 514 19.50 3.68 12.74
C GLY A 514 19.69 2.29 13.35
N PHE A 515 19.69 2.24 14.68
CA PHE A 515 19.96 0.99 15.42
C PHE A 515 18.87 -0.07 15.23
N TYR A 516 17.65 0.30 14.83
CA TYR A 516 16.61 -0.66 14.47
C TYR A 516 17.13 -1.68 13.45
N TYR A 517 17.82 -1.24 12.40
CA TYR A 517 18.32 -2.13 11.34
C TYR A 517 19.44 -3.07 11.81
N ALA A 518 20.18 -2.69 12.83
CA ALA A 518 21.21 -3.55 13.42
C ALA A 518 20.61 -4.57 14.39
N LEU A 519 19.51 -4.22 15.06
CA LEU A 519 18.89 -5.01 16.13
C LEU A 519 17.68 -5.84 15.65
N ARG A 520 17.20 -5.63 14.43
CA ARG A 520 15.99 -6.28 13.91
C ARG A 520 16.08 -7.82 13.77
N ASP A 521 17.29 -8.39 13.85
CA ASP A 521 17.50 -9.85 13.83
C ASP A 521 17.48 -10.45 15.26
N ASP A 522 17.45 -9.62 16.32
CA ASP A 522 17.39 -10.06 17.71
C ASP A 522 15.93 -10.30 18.14
N GLU A 523 15.64 -11.53 18.59
CA GLU A 523 14.30 -11.94 19.03
C GLU A 523 13.79 -11.14 20.23
N ALA A 524 14.69 -10.84 21.21
CA ALA A 524 14.30 -10.08 22.39
C ALA A 524 13.92 -8.63 22.05
N THR A 525 14.57 -8.05 21.05
CA THR A 525 14.21 -6.72 20.52
C THR A 525 12.87 -6.77 19.81
N ALA A 526 12.61 -7.80 19.00
CA ALA A 526 11.32 -7.97 18.34
C ALA A 526 10.18 -8.13 19.37
N ASP A 527 10.37 -8.94 20.41
CA ASP A 527 9.38 -9.11 21.49
C ASP A 527 9.12 -7.80 22.22
N ARG A 528 10.16 -7.01 22.56
CA ARG A 528 10.02 -5.70 23.20
C ARG A 528 9.21 -4.73 22.36
N ILE A 529 9.42 -4.73 21.06
CA ILE A 529 8.62 -3.90 20.13
C ILE A 529 7.16 -4.36 20.14
N LEU A 530 6.91 -5.66 20.01
CA LEU A 530 5.56 -6.21 20.01
C LEU A 530 4.80 -5.94 21.32
N ASP A 531 5.52 -5.98 22.47
CA ASP A 531 4.94 -5.65 23.78
C ASP A 531 4.62 -4.14 23.90
N GLU A 532 5.52 -3.25 23.45
CA GLU A 532 5.29 -1.80 23.42
C GLU A 532 4.05 -1.42 22.59
N PHE A 533 3.84 -2.12 21.48
CA PHE A 533 2.66 -1.91 20.64
C PHE A 533 1.43 -2.70 21.08
N GLU A 534 1.51 -3.43 22.23
CA GLU A 534 0.41 -4.27 22.74
C GLU A 534 -0.13 -5.21 21.69
N VAL A 535 0.74 -5.88 20.95
CA VAL A 535 0.37 -6.92 20.01
C VAL A 535 0.11 -8.21 20.78
N GLU A 536 -1.12 -8.68 20.77
CA GLU A 536 -1.56 -9.87 21.49
C GLU A 536 -1.42 -11.14 20.67
N GLY A 537 -1.28 -12.29 21.35
CA GLY A 537 -1.25 -13.62 20.75
C GLY A 537 0.06 -14.35 20.98
N LYS A 538 0.06 -15.64 20.66
CA LYS A 538 1.27 -16.48 20.76
C LYS A 538 2.20 -16.29 19.57
N ASN A 539 1.61 -16.18 18.38
CA ASN A 539 2.31 -15.99 17.13
C ASN A 539 2.15 -14.51 16.74
N ARG A 540 3.14 -13.71 17.13
CA ARG A 540 3.16 -12.25 16.91
C ARG A 540 4.28 -11.91 15.96
N HIS A 541 4.00 -11.02 15.00
CA HIS A 541 4.99 -10.66 14.01
C HIS A 541 5.04 -9.14 13.78
N ILE A 542 6.23 -8.68 13.36
CA ILE A 542 6.44 -7.35 12.78
C ILE A 542 6.59 -7.55 11.28
N ILE A 543 5.86 -6.79 10.48
CA ILE A 543 5.94 -6.84 9.02
C ILE A 543 6.27 -5.43 8.54
N ASN A 544 7.37 -5.28 7.79
CA ASN A 544 7.79 -4.01 7.22
C ASN A 544 8.43 -4.13 5.83
N GLY A 545 8.64 -2.97 5.17
CA GLY A 545 9.26 -2.81 3.85
C GLY A 545 10.49 -1.91 3.88
N HIS A 546 10.55 -0.93 2.98
CA HIS A 546 11.49 0.19 2.88
C HIS A 546 12.95 -0.14 2.52
N VAL A 547 13.52 -1.19 3.09
CA VAL A 547 14.90 -1.59 2.81
C VAL A 547 14.90 -2.90 2.05
N PRO A 548 15.20 -2.87 0.74
CA PRO A 548 15.16 -4.06 -0.09
C PRO A 548 16.01 -5.20 0.45
N VAL A 549 15.47 -6.41 0.40
CA VAL A 549 16.19 -7.65 0.74
C VAL A 549 17.07 -8.04 -0.43
N HIS A 550 18.37 -8.12 -0.20
CA HIS A 550 19.32 -8.54 -1.23
C HIS A 550 19.42 -10.07 -1.33
N VAL A 551 18.43 -10.69 -1.96
CA VAL A 551 18.38 -12.16 -2.14
C VAL A 551 19.61 -12.66 -2.90
N SER A 552 20.10 -11.91 -3.89
CA SER A 552 21.32 -12.19 -4.63
C SER A 552 22.59 -12.29 -3.75
N LYS A 553 22.56 -11.70 -2.55
CA LYS A 553 23.64 -11.76 -1.54
C LYS A 553 23.35 -12.76 -0.40
N GLY A 554 22.26 -13.53 -0.51
CA GLY A 554 21.87 -14.52 0.51
C GLY A 554 21.16 -13.91 1.72
N GLU A 555 20.65 -12.65 1.63
CA GLU A 555 19.88 -12.06 2.73
C GLU A 555 18.50 -12.71 2.83
N SER A 556 18.09 -13.08 4.05
CA SER A 556 16.75 -13.62 4.32
C SER A 556 15.76 -12.49 4.63
N PRO A 557 14.55 -12.55 4.06
CA PRO A 557 13.45 -11.66 4.44
C PRO A 557 12.87 -11.99 5.83
N ILE A 558 13.13 -13.19 6.34
CA ILE A 558 12.66 -13.67 7.65
C ILE A 558 13.76 -13.45 8.66
N LYS A 559 13.47 -12.71 9.73
CA LYS A 559 14.39 -12.25 10.75
C LYS A 559 13.85 -12.55 12.15
N ALA A 560 14.73 -12.41 13.18
CA ALA A 560 14.37 -12.61 14.59
C ALA A 560 13.61 -13.93 14.83
N GLY A 561 14.14 -15.06 14.31
CA GLY A 561 13.51 -16.37 14.51
C GLY A 561 12.11 -16.49 13.89
N GLY A 562 11.74 -15.64 12.93
CA GLY A 562 10.41 -15.59 12.30
C GLY A 562 9.49 -14.49 12.83
N LYS A 563 9.89 -13.77 13.90
CA LYS A 563 9.08 -12.70 14.50
C LYS A 563 9.07 -11.40 13.67
N LEU A 564 10.00 -11.24 12.73
CA LEU A 564 10.06 -10.08 11.86
C LEU A 564 10.20 -10.52 10.40
N MET A 565 9.39 -9.94 9.53
CA MET A 565 9.37 -10.20 8.10
C MET A 565 9.55 -8.89 7.33
N VAL A 566 10.59 -8.83 6.48
CA VAL A 566 10.84 -7.69 5.58
C VAL A 566 10.35 -8.10 4.20
N ILE A 567 9.32 -7.43 3.70
CA ILE A 567 8.67 -7.79 2.43
C ILE A 567 9.00 -6.84 1.28
N ASP A 568 9.97 -5.92 1.44
CA ASP A 568 10.54 -5.18 0.32
C ASP A 568 11.48 -6.09 -0.48
N GLY A 569 10.98 -6.56 -1.61
CA GLY A 569 11.73 -7.37 -2.58
C GLY A 569 12.23 -6.56 -3.78
N GLY A 570 12.08 -5.22 -3.76
CA GLY A 570 12.44 -4.37 -4.90
C GLY A 570 11.43 -4.50 -6.04
N PHE A 571 10.16 -4.23 -5.78
CA PHE A 571 9.09 -4.27 -6.78
C PHE A 571 9.39 -3.32 -7.97
N ALA A 572 10.01 -2.17 -7.68
CA ALA A 572 10.47 -1.24 -8.71
C ALA A 572 11.56 -1.85 -9.60
N GLN A 573 11.36 -1.76 -10.91
CA GLN A 573 12.27 -2.30 -11.94
C GLN A 573 13.72 -1.85 -11.74
N ALA A 574 13.94 -0.64 -11.21
CA ALA A 574 15.27 -0.10 -10.93
C ALA A 574 16.09 -0.94 -9.93
N TYR A 575 15.44 -1.75 -9.09
CA TYR A 575 16.09 -2.59 -8.07
C TYR A 575 16.29 -4.04 -8.47
N HIS A 576 15.65 -4.57 -9.51
CA HIS A 576 15.69 -5.98 -9.88
C HIS A 576 17.12 -6.52 -10.00
N LYS A 577 18.08 -5.69 -10.48
CA LYS A 577 19.49 -6.09 -10.58
C LYS A 577 20.19 -6.22 -9.22
N GLU A 578 19.75 -5.45 -8.23
CA GLU A 578 20.37 -5.43 -6.91
C GLU A 578 19.76 -6.51 -6.00
N THR A 579 18.45 -6.68 -6.07
CA THR A 579 17.70 -7.66 -5.25
C THR A 579 17.76 -9.06 -5.81
N GLY A 580 17.75 -9.20 -7.14
CA GLY A 580 17.67 -10.48 -7.86
C GLY A 580 16.24 -11.00 -8.02
N ILE A 581 15.23 -10.25 -7.58
CA ILE A 581 13.80 -10.56 -7.64
C ILE A 581 12.99 -9.30 -7.98
N ALA A 582 11.70 -9.46 -8.20
CA ALA A 582 10.77 -8.38 -8.53
C ALA A 582 9.66 -8.19 -7.48
N GLY A 583 9.97 -8.39 -6.22
CA GLY A 583 9.06 -8.14 -5.11
C GLY A 583 8.63 -9.39 -4.35
N TYR A 584 8.01 -9.13 -3.21
CA TYR A 584 7.37 -10.14 -2.38
C TYR A 584 5.88 -9.86 -2.22
N THR A 585 5.09 -10.92 -2.07
CA THR A 585 3.79 -10.87 -1.40
C THR A 585 3.83 -11.79 -0.20
N LEU A 586 3.54 -11.29 0.98
CA LEU A 586 3.27 -12.14 2.13
C LEU A 586 1.77 -12.46 2.14
N VAL A 587 1.43 -13.74 2.24
CA VAL A 587 0.05 -14.24 2.23
C VAL A 587 -0.25 -14.88 3.58
N TYR A 588 -1.24 -14.36 4.30
CA TYR A 588 -1.72 -14.91 5.57
C TYR A 588 -3.10 -15.52 5.40
N HIS A 589 -3.15 -16.83 5.44
CA HIS A 589 -4.40 -17.58 5.30
C HIS A 589 -4.68 -18.46 6.54
N SER A 590 -5.75 -19.25 6.51
CA SER A 590 -6.16 -20.08 7.66
C SER A 590 -5.11 -21.11 8.13
N ARG A 591 -4.12 -21.44 7.31
CA ARG A 591 -3.04 -22.39 7.63
C ARG A 591 -1.74 -21.74 8.07
N GLY A 592 -1.62 -20.39 8.03
CA GLY A 592 -0.42 -19.66 8.42
C GLY A 592 0.10 -18.71 7.35
N PHE A 593 1.40 -18.43 7.37
CA PHE A 593 2.06 -17.49 6.48
C PHE A 593 2.82 -18.18 5.35
N GLN A 594 2.68 -17.62 4.15
CA GLN A 594 3.45 -17.97 2.97
C GLN A 594 4.06 -16.70 2.38
N LEU A 595 5.36 -16.72 2.11
CA LEU A 595 6.04 -15.66 1.38
C LEU A 595 6.15 -16.07 -0.09
N VAL A 596 5.58 -15.27 -0.96
CA VAL A 596 5.60 -15.45 -2.40
C VAL A 596 6.60 -14.47 -2.98
N GLN A 597 7.66 -15.00 -3.57
CA GLN A 597 8.70 -14.24 -4.27
C GLN A 597 8.37 -14.19 -5.75
N HIS A 598 8.34 -12.99 -6.32
CA HIS A 598 8.02 -12.76 -7.73
C HIS A 598 9.28 -12.59 -8.60
N GLU A 599 9.26 -13.18 -9.80
CA GLU A 599 10.17 -12.83 -10.88
C GLU A 599 9.66 -11.58 -11.63
N PRO A 600 10.53 -10.90 -12.41
CA PRO A 600 10.11 -9.73 -13.19
C PRO A 600 8.92 -10.01 -14.12
N PHE A 601 7.93 -9.15 -14.06
CA PHE A 601 6.80 -9.17 -14.99
C PHE A 601 7.22 -8.56 -16.33
N THR A 602 6.90 -9.23 -17.43
CA THR A 602 7.27 -8.75 -18.77
C THR A 602 6.33 -7.62 -19.21
N SER A 603 5.06 -7.96 -19.44
CA SER A 603 4.02 -6.99 -19.77
C SER A 603 2.63 -7.64 -19.71
N THR A 604 1.61 -6.80 -19.57
CA THR A 604 0.20 -7.23 -19.67
C THR A 604 -0.11 -7.85 -21.03
N ASP A 605 0.47 -7.32 -22.11
CA ASP A 605 0.27 -7.82 -23.48
C ASP A 605 0.83 -9.24 -23.68
N ASP A 606 2.03 -9.52 -23.16
CA ASP A 606 2.61 -10.86 -23.16
C ASP A 606 1.78 -11.85 -22.32
N ALA A 607 1.32 -11.43 -21.15
CA ALA A 607 0.47 -12.26 -20.30
C ALA A 607 -0.82 -12.68 -21.03
N ILE A 608 -1.45 -11.76 -21.76
CA ILE A 608 -2.68 -12.03 -22.48
C ILE A 608 -2.45 -12.90 -23.71
N LYS A 609 -1.45 -12.58 -24.54
CA LYS A 609 -1.19 -13.27 -25.80
C LYS A 609 -0.57 -14.63 -25.65
N ARG A 610 0.41 -14.76 -24.76
CA ARG A 610 1.23 -15.97 -24.59
C ARG A 610 0.82 -16.81 -23.38
N GLY A 611 -0.10 -16.30 -22.55
CA GLY A 611 -0.48 -16.94 -21.28
C GLY A 611 0.70 -17.00 -20.30
N THR A 612 1.60 -16.00 -20.39
CA THR A 612 2.71 -15.88 -19.42
C THR A 612 2.14 -15.40 -18.08
N ASP A 613 2.64 -15.96 -17.00
CA ASP A 613 2.32 -15.51 -15.65
C ASP A 613 3.63 -15.10 -14.96
N ILE A 614 3.55 -14.30 -13.91
CA ILE A 614 4.69 -14.05 -13.04
C ILE A 614 5.09 -15.39 -12.43
N ARG A 615 6.31 -15.84 -12.72
CA ARG A 615 6.87 -16.97 -12.02
C ARG A 615 7.07 -16.59 -10.57
N SER A 616 6.56 -17.41 -9.67
CA SER A 616 6.62 -17.14 -8.25
C SER A 616 7.07 -18.39 -7.50
N THR A 617 7.99 -18.19 -6.56
CA THR A 617 8.41 -19.23 -5.63
C THR A 617 7.73 -18.98 -4.29
N THR A 618 7.12 -20.00 -3.72
CA THR A 618 6.42 -19.89 -2.43
C THR A 618 7.24 -20.57 -1.33
N GLN A 619 7.54 -19.83 -0.27
CA GLN A 619 8.16 -20.33 0.95
C GLN A 619 7.12 -20.32 2.08
N ILE A 620 6.98 -21.44 2.78
CA ILE A 620 6.18 -21.51 4.01
C ILE A 620 7.01 -20.85 5.12
N VAL A 621 6.48 -19.77 5.70
CA VAL A 621 7.11 -19.05 6.82
C VAL A 621 6.65 -19.64 8.14
N GLU A 622 5.34 -19.85 8.25
CA GLU A 622 4.71 -20.41 9.42
C GLU A 622 3.54 -21.31 9.02
N MET A 623 3.40 -22.44 9.69
CA MET A 623 2.26 -23.33 9.51
C MET A 623 1.56 -23.58 10.85
N ASN A 624 0.27 -23.27 10.90
CA ASN A 624 -0.55 -23.53 12.06
C ASN A 624 -0.97 -25.00 12.13
N TYR A 625 -0.85 -25.60 13.29
CA TYR A 625 -1.29 -27.00 13.53
C TYR A 625 -2.76 -27.21 13.23
N ARG A 626 -3.61 -26.26 13.61
CA ARG A 626 -5.04 -26.21 13.24
C ARG A 626 -5.33 -25.04 12.31
N SER A 627 -6.30 -25.22 11.44
CA SER A 627 -6.79 -24.13 10.59
C SER A 627 -7.39 -23.01 11.44
N LEU A 628 -6.93 -21.78 11.25
CA LEU A 628 -7.48 -20.60 11.89
C LEU A 628 -8.90 -20.33 11.38
N ARG A 629 -9.76 -19.91 12.29
CA ARG A 629 -11.14 -19.50 12.02
C ARG A 629 -11.27 -17.99 12.17
N VAL A 630 -12.40 -17.44 11.74
CA VAL A 630 -12.76 -16.05 12.01
C VAL A 630 -12.70 -15.75 13.51
N ALA A 631 -13.11 -16.69 14.36
CA ALA A 631 -13.01 -16.58 15.82
C ALA A 631 -11.58 -16.27 16.34
N ASP A 632 -10.55 -16.67 15.61
CA ASP A 632 -9.15 -16.48 16.02
C ASP A 632 -8.58 -15.13 15.55
N THR A 633 -9.37 -14.27 14.89
CA THR A 633 -9.00 -12.97 14.30
C THR A 633 -9.54 -11.80 15.10
N ASP A 634 -9.08 -10.59 14.78
CA ASP A 634 -9.61 -9.35 15.37
C ASP A 634 -11.09 -9.16 15.01
N LYS A 635 -11.52 -9.60 13.81
CA LYS A 635 -12.94 -9.65 13.46
C LYS A 635 -13.71 -10.58 14.37
N GLY A 636 -13.15 -11.72 14.77
CA GLY A 636 -13.74 -12.63 15.74
C GLY A 636 -13.88 -12.01 17.14
N LYS A 637 -12.91 -11.18 17.56
CA LYS A 637 -13.02 -10.42 18.82
C LYS A 637 -14.20 -9.42 18.76
N GLU A 638 -14.34 -8.72 17.63
CA GLU A 638 -15.46 -7.80 17.40
C GLU A 638 -16.81 -8.53 17.41
N LEU A 639 -16.92 -9.66 16.71
CA LEU A 639 -18.15 -10.46 16.69
C LEU A 639 -18.51 -11.00 18.07
N ARG A 640 -17.55 -11.41 18.91
CA ARG A 640 -17.80 -11.81 20.30
C ARG A 640 -18.42 -10.68 21.12
N ARG A 641 -17.88 -9.47 21.02
CA ARG A 641 -18.48 -8.30 21.71
C ARG A 641 -19.93 -8.06 21.26
N GLN A 642 -20.18 -8.13 19.95
CA GLN A 642 -21.54 -7.99 19.43
C GLN A 642 -22.48 -9.08 19.95
N ILE A 643 -22.00 -10.31 20.10
CA ILE A 643 -22.78 -11.41 20.69
C ILE A 643 -23.06 -11.15 22.17
N GLU A 644 -22.05 -10.68 22.93
CA GLU A 644 -22.20 -10.30 24.34
C GLU A 644 -23.27 -9.20 24.50
N ASP A 645 -23.19 -8.12 23.69
CA ASP A 645 -24.18 -7.05 23.66
C ASP A 645 -25.61 -7.55 23.36
N LEU A 646 -25.75 -8.45 22.37
CA LEU A 646 -27.03 -9.04 22.02
C LEU A 646 -27.57 -10.00 23.10
N GLN A 647 -26.68 -10.69 23.81
CA GLN A 647 -27.07 -11.52 24.96
C GLN A 647 -27.61 -10.68 26.11
N GLU A 648 -27.01 -9.50 26.36
CA GLU A 648 -27.52 -8.54 27.32
C GLU A 648 -28.89 -7.99 26.91
N LEU A 649 -29.06 -7.67 25.62
CA LEU A 649 -30.37 -7.26 25.10
C LEU A 649 -31.42 -8.35 25.28
N LEU A 650 -31.10 -9.61 24.99
CA LEU A 650 -31.99 -10.75 25.23
C LEU A 650 -32.35 -10.90 26.72
N HIS A 651 -31.37 -10.69 27.61
CA HIS A 651 -31.61 -10.73 29.03
C HIS A 651 -32.58 -9.61 29.45
N ALA A 652 -32.38 -8.37 28.93
CA ALA A 652 -33.26 -7.23 29.19
C ALA A 652 -34.71 -7.50 28.73
N TYR A 653 -34.93 -8.08 27.57
CA TYR A 653 -36.26 -8.47 27.09
C TYR A 653 -36.91 -9.57 27.97
N ARG A 654 -36.18 -10.65 28.26
CA ARG A 654 -36.69 -11.80 29.00
C ARG A 654 -37.06 -11.46 30.43
N HIS A 655 -36.47 -10.42 31.03
CA HIS A 655 -36.75 -10.00 32.41
C HIS A 655 -37.63 -8.74 32.46
N GLY A 656 -38.20 -8.32 31.33
CA GLY A 656 -39.12 -7.16 31.28
C GLY A 656 -38.49 -5.82 31.53
N PHE A 657 -37.14 -5.72 31.49
CA PHE A 657 -36.41 -4.44 31.59
C PHE A 657 -36.62 -3.60 30.33
N LEU A 658 -36.69 -4.19 29.18
CA LEU A 658 -37.10 -3.59 27.91
C LEU A 658 -38.30 -4.35 27.36
N THR A 659 -39.20 -3.65 26.68
CA THR A 659 -40.37 -4.24 26.02
C THR A 659 -40.03 -4.53 24.57
N GLU A 660 -40.40 -5.75 24.10
CA GLU A 660 -40.27 -6.07 22.68
C GLU A 660 -41.14 -5.14 21.82
N GLY A 661 -40.57 -4.70 20.70
CA GLY A 661 -41.25 -3.96 19.65
C GLY A 661 -41.50 -4.79 18.42
N ASN A 662 -41.88 -4.14 17.34
CA ASN A 662 -41.86 -4.73 16.02
C ASN A 662 -41.13 -3.81 15.04
N LYS A 663 -40.78 -4.32 13.83
CA LYS A 663 -40.04 -3.52 12.82
C LYS A 663 -40.79 -2.28 12.35
N ARG A 664 -42.12 -2.23 12.50
CA ARG A 664 -42.95 -1.06 12.15
C ARG A 664 -43.10 -0.08 13.33
N ASN A 665 -42.96 -0.60 14.56
CA ASN A 665 -43.03 0.18 15.81
C ASN A 665 -41.88 -0.27 16.72
N PRO A 666 -40.66 0.25 16.54
CA PRO A 666 -39.55 -0.04 17.45
C PRO A 666 -39.90 0.44 18.87
N PRO A 667 -39.28 -0.10 19.93
CA PRO A 667 -39.50 0.34 21.30
C PRO A 667 -39.39 1.85 21.39
N LYS A 668 -40.41 2.49 22.01
CA LYS A 668 -40.34 3.93 22.30
C LYS A 668 -39.36 4.14 23.44
N LEU A 669 -38.59 5.18 23.35
CA LEU A 669 -37.72 5.69 24.44
C LEU A 669 -38.55 6.14 25.62
#